data_b16be5cfb61b9804a95307f63f1ad154
#
_entry.id   b16be5cfb61b9804a95307f63f1ad154
#
_cell.length_a   1.000
_cell.length_b   1.000
_cell.length_c   1.000
_cell.angle_alpha   90.00
_cell.angle_beta   90.00
_cell.angle_gamma   90.00
#
_symmetry.space_group_name_H-M   'P 1'
#
loop_
_entity.id
_entity.type
_entity.pdbx_description
1 polymer ?
#
loop_
_entity_poly.entity_id
_entity_poly.type
_entity_poly.pdbx_seq_one_letter_code
_entity_poly.pdbx_strand_id
1 'polypeptide(L)'
;MVVLVTACWAQAQEFSVITYNVRYSNNDDTNAGNGWATRKTYLMNLVNFQQPDLLGVQEATKGQMTDLDAGLKAYGRIGVGRNDGKDNGEHSAIFYKKDRMMMIDHGDFWLSDTPDEPSKGFPSKGGSTKYYRICTWGKFIDKATSSYIYYFNTHMDLDETNRQQSYYLIRKKIQEIAGTLNAPVIISGDYNAVQTGDAYKLFYNSGFLYDCFHRAKQKFMTNGTCPGFNACNYSTVSGELRRIDHIFVTKNFDVNHYGVLNPCYFSTAGTADYHQRAYSDHSPVVAKLSIKIPDIAELDTVQPPIVNNIYQISTARELQAYASIVNGLSKYEHNTAAKAVLLNDIDMAEVANWTPIGTSGSPFAGIFNGQGHAIHNILINTSKSYSGLFGATSGATIRDFKLSGTLTVKEGTGEHGIVGYASGSTIRDVHSSLNINTGKANADTKHVGGVVGSLFNSSIATRCSFTGTISDAGSNTIGGIVGYADQTANTISYCINYGTVHSEGASTNTGGILGYVNHDGFKLSYCANVGSVSGNKEYAGQLVGRQAKKMSTLPTFIYYMEGEQLEGFGTTSDATTAKNATLITKSDMARGELTAQLNRGKTSATMIFFQNINEGEQSDPYPLFTGLPEHKIVYTGTFGKKKSSTDTVNYNFYVNEGGHLPELSLIDAFTSSVAFIADHVSYSFQPANAWGTIYMPFAVTSTQDIQFYDIAPEQTSNTVLTITPCTTLQAYTPGMFHISGNTFSVEAEDVPISVPPIRTSLNFGDFTLTGTFAKKTSYSGGYILSGDVFQYSAENVTTDPFQAALTTANGTPEEITIFISNADGIKGLSPDPSLLRRGEIYNLSGQRLSKPQKGVNLINGKKIFVK
;
A
#
# COMPACT_ATOMS: atom_id res chain seq x y z
N MET A 1 -46.25 -11.58 32.71
CA MET A 1 -45.85 -12.47 31.64
C MET A 1 -44.33 -12.32 31.51
N VAL A 2 -43.57 -13.22 32.13
CA VAL A 2 -42.11 -13.20 32.15
C VAL A 2 -41.65 -13.83 30.84
N VAL A 3 -41.08 -13.01 29.96
CA VAL A 3 -40.43 -13.50 28.74
C VAL A 3 -39.08 -14.03 29.15
N LEU A 4 -38.92 -15.35 29.24
CA LEU A 4 -37.63 -16.00 29.32
C LEU A 4 -36.89 -15.73 27.99
N VAL A 5 -35.97 -14.79 28.00
CA VAL A 5 -34.94 -14.70 26.97
C VAL A 5 -33.99 -15.87 27.21
N THR A 6 -34.18 -16.95 26.47
CA THR A 6 -33.16 -18.00 26.35
C THR A 6 -31.98 -17.38 25.61
N ALA A 7 -30.94 -17.03 26.35
CA ALA A 7 -29.64 -16.75 25.79
C ALA A 7 -29.18 -18.01 25.04
N CYS A 8 -29.23 -17.97 23.73
CA CYS A 8 -28.65 -19.02 22.89
C CYS A 8 -27.12 -18.90 23.04
N TRP A 9 -26.58 -19.65 24.01
CA TRP A 9 -25.15 -19.81 24.17
C TRP A 9 -24.64 -20.44 22.85
N ALA A 10 -23.78 -19.78 22.12
CA ALA A 10 -23.04 -20.42 21.07
C ALA A 10 -22.16 -21.49 21.69
N GLN A 11 -22.66 -22.73 21.72
CA GLN A 11 -21.91 -23.87 22.21
C GLN A 11 -20.68 -24.00 21.33
N ALA A 12 -19.50 -24.05 21.94
CA ALA A 12 -18.22 -24.22 21.24
C ALA A 12 -18.33 -25.46 20.35
N GLN A 13 -18.39 -25.25 19.03
CA GLN A 13 -18.67 -26.31 18.09
C GLN A 13 -17.42 -27.16 17.87
N GLU A 14 -17.53 -28.45 18.19
CA GLU A 14 -16.43 -29.41 18.06
C GLU A 14 -16.05 -29.60 16.58
N PHE A 15 -14.76 -29.71 16.31
CA PHE A 15 -14.21 -30.14 15.03
C PHE A 15 -13.12 -31.20 15.26
N SER A 16 -12.79 -31.97 14.21
CA SER A 16 -11.88 -33.11 14.31
C SER A 16 -10.62 -32.92 13.50
N VAL A 17 -9.50 -33.31 14.09
CA VAL A 17 -8.17 -33.33 13.45
C VAL A 17 -7.64 -34.76 13.48
N ILE A 18 -7.16 -35.24 12.33
CA ILE A 18 -6.44 -36.51 12.25
C ILE A 18 -5.04 -36.26 11.70
N THR A 19 -4.04 -36.90 12.28
CA THR A 19 -2.73 -37.09 11.67
C THR A 19 -2.54 -38.55 11.29
N TYR A 20 -2.05 -38.80 10.08
CA TYR A 20 -1.93 -40.16 9.56
C TYR A 20 -0.74 -40.31 8.60
N ASN A 21 0.30 -40.99 9.06
CA ASN A 21 1.31 -41.50 8.16
C ASN A 21 0.73 -42.67 7.35
N VAL A 22 0.56 -42.45 6.02
CA VAL A 22 -0.10 -43.42 5.14
C VAL A 22 0.85 -44.46 4.56
N ARG A 23 2.12 -44.46 4.96
CA ARG A 23 3.21 -45.27 4.42
C ARG A 23 3.37 -45.09 2.92
N TYR A 24 4.57 -44.74 2.46
CA TYR A 24 4.88 -44.61 1.04
C TYR A 24 4.74 -45.94 0.28
N SER A 25 4.41 -45.87 -0.99
CA SER A 25 4.29 -47.06 -1.84
C SER A 25 5.67 -47.61 -2.22
N ASN A 26 5.92 -48.85 -1.94
CA ASN A 26 7.17 -49.56 -2.26
C ASN A 26 6.92 -51.04 -2.61
N ASN A 27 7.93 -51.69 -3.22
CA ASN A 27 7.82 -53.06 -3.69
C ASN A 27 7.85 -54.07 -2.53
N ASP A 28 8.61 -53.79 -1.46
CA ASP A 28 8.72 -54.71 -0.33
C ASP A 28 7.38 -54.88 0.37
N ASP A 29 6.69 -53.78 0.63
CA ASP A 29 5.34 -53.79 1.20
C ASP A 29 4.35 -54.49 0.24
N THR A 30 4.50 -54.29 -1.07
CA THR A 30 3.65 -54.91 -2.08
C THR A 30 3.87 -56.44 -2.10
N ASN A 31 5.12 -56.91 -2.07
CA ASN A 31 5.45 -58.34 -2.04
C ASN A 31 4.99 -58.99 -0.71
N ALA A 32 5.00 -58.25 0.39
CA ALA A 32 4.45 -58.69 1.67
C ALA A 32 2.90 -58.64 1.75
N GLY A 33 2.20 -58.24 0.66
CA GLY A 33 0.75 -58.13 0.64
C GLY A 33 0.18 -56.84 1.28
N ASN A 34 1.05 -55.87 1.62
CA ASN A 34 0.67 -54.59 2.21
C ASN A 34 0.76 -53.45 1.19
N GLY A 35 0.77 -53.74 -0.11
CA GLY A 35 0.92 -52.77 -1.16
C GLY A 35 -0.17 -51.69 -1.18
N TRP A 36 0.18 -50.48 -1.61
CA TRP A 36 -0.72 -49.36 -1.68
C TRP A 36 -2.02 -49.66 -2.45
N ALA A 37 -1.90 -50.35 -3.59
CA ALA A 37 -3.08 -50.70 -4.43
C ALA A 37 -4.13 -51.48 -3.65
N THR A 38 -3.71 -52.30 -2.67
CA THR A 38 -4.64 -53.09 -1.85
C THR A 38 -5.27 -52.27 -0.74
N ARG A 39 -4.47 -51.43 -0.03
CA ARG A 39 -4.92 -50.76 1.19
C ARG A 39 -5.53 -49.38 0.95
N LYS A 40 -5.30 -48.74 -0.22
CA LYS A 40 -5.76 -47.34 -0.48
C LYS A 40 -7.26 -47.16 -0.32
N THR A 41 -8.07 -48.10 -0.79
CA THR A 41 -9.55 -48.03 -0.70
C THR A 41 -10.00 -48.05 0.77
N TYR A 42 -9.42 -48.94 1.57
CA TYR A 42 -9.75 -49.02 2.99
C TYR A 42 -9.35 -47.74 3.75
N LEU A 43 -8.17 -47.18 3.43
CA LEU A 43 -7.70 -45.94 4.04
C LEU A 43 -8.61 -44.76 3.68
N MET A 44 -8.97 -44.60 2.41
CA MET A 44 -9.89 -43.54 1.98
C MET A 44 -11.28 -43.72 2.57
N ASN A 45 -11.80 -44.96 2.68
CA ASN A 45 -13.06 -45.24 3.35
C ASN A 45 -13.03 -44.88 4.82
N LEU A 46 -11.91 -45.08 5.52
CA LEU A 46 -11.73 -44.64 6.91
C LEU A 46 -11.85 -43.12 7.02
N VAL A 47 -11.14 -42.36 6.15
CA VAL A 47 -11.19 -40.89 6.14
C VAL A 47 -12.62 -40.41 5.83
N ASN A 48 -13.27 -40.98 4.81
CA ASN A 48 -14.64 -40.65 4.46
C ASN A 48 -15.65 -41.02 5.55
N PHE A 49 -15.41 -42.04 6.36
CA PHE A 49 -16.25 -42.41 7.50
C PHE A 49 -16.03 -41.49 8.71
N GLN A 50 -14.75 -41.21 9.05
CA GLN A 50 -14.40 -40.34 10.18
C GLN A 50 -14.68 -38.88 9.90
N GLN A 51 -14.65 -38.47 8.62
CA GLN A 51 -14.90 -37.12 8.16
C GLN A 51 -14.13 -36.03 8.94
N PRO A 52 -12.80 -36.16 9.12
CA PRO A 52 -12.05 -35.14 9.84
C PRO A 52 -12.15 -33.79 9.14
N ASP A 53 -12.25 -32.73 9.94
CA ASP A 53 -12.27 -31.37 9.42
C ASP A 53 -10.91 -30.93 8.89
N LEU A 54 -9.83 -31.43 9.54
CA LEU A 54 -8.44 -31.30 9.14
C LEU A 54 -7.73 -32.67 9.20
N LEU A 55 -7.01 -33.02 8.14
CA LEU A 55 -6.23 -34.26 8.06
C LEU A 55 -4.80 -33.96 7.62
N GLY A 56 -3.82 -34.24 8.46
CA GLY A 56 -2.40 -34.23 8.13
C GLY A 56 -1.96 -35.61 7.64
N VAL A 57 -1.39 -35.68 6.44
CA VAL A 57 -0.89 -36.91 5.84
C VAL A 57 0.62 -36.85 5.73
N GLN A 58 1.32 -37.95 6.02
CA GLN A 58 2.77 -38.09 5.85
C GLN A 58 3.08 -39.29 4.94
N GLU A 59 4.27 -39.28 4.34
CA GLU A 59 4.83 -40.30 3.43
C GLU A 59 4.12 -40.46 2.08
N ALA A 60 3.07 -39.74 1.78
CA ALA A 60 2.36 -39.92 0.51
C ALA A 60 3.23 -39.48 -0.67
N THR A 61 3.50 -40.39 -1.61
CA THR A 61 4.18 -40.11 -2.88
C THR A 61 3.18 -39.46 -3.88
N LYS A 62 3.68 -38.89 -4.99
CA LYS A 62 2.85 -38.27 -6.04
C LYS A 62 1.68 -39.17 -6.48
N GLY A 63 1.93 -40.45 -6.73
CA GLY A 63 0.86 -41.40 -7.13
C GLY A 63 -0.19 -41.59 -6.05
N GLN A 64 0.24 -41.67 -4.79
CA GLN A 64 -0.67 -41.79 -3.64
C GLN A 64 -1.47 -40.51 -3.43
N MET A 65 -0.85 -39.34 -3.64
CA MET A 65 -1.56 -38.05 -3.59
C MET A 65 -2.65 -37.96 -4.66
N THR A 66 -2.39 -38.43 -5.90
CA THR A 66 -3.39 -38.52 -6.96
C THR A 66 -4.58 -39.40 -6.57
N ASP A 67 -4.32 -40.56 -5.98
CA ASP A 67 -5.37 -41.46 -5.50
C ASP A 67 -6.18 -40.84 -4.35
N LEU A 68 -5.52 -40.15 -3.41
CA LEU A 68 -6.17 -39.46 -2.29
C LEU A 68 -7.04 -38.30 -2.77
N ASP A 69 -6.57 -37.49 -3.73
CA ASP A 69 -7.35 -36.40 -4.34
C ASP A 69 -8.61 -36.94 -5.04
N ALA A 70 -8.48 -38.09 -5.72
CA ALA A 70 -9.61 -38.75 -6.40
C ALA A 70 -10.62 -39.35 -5.41
N GLY A 71 -10.17 -39.85 -4.27
CA GLY A 71 -11.03 -40.52 -3.25
C GLY A 71 -11.61 -39.57 -2.19
N LEU A 72 -11.02 -38.39 -2.00
CA LEU A 72 -11.38 -37.41 -0.94
C LEU A 72 -11.97 -36.13 -1.52
N LYS A 73 -12.97 -36.22 -2.40
CA LYS A 73 -13.55 -35.10 -3.17
C LYS A 73 -14.14 -33.97 -2.30
N ALA A 74 -14.58 -34.27 -1.09
CA ALA A 74 -15.09 -33.28 -0.13
C ALA A 74 -13.97 -32.37 0.44
N TYR A 75 -12.71 -32.71 0.21
CA TYR A 75 -11.55 -32.00 0.76
C TYR A 75 -10.87 -31.12 -0.28
N GLY A 76 -10.32 -30.00 0.20
CA GLY A 76 -9.23 -29.30 -0.47
C GLY A 76 -7.90 -29.82 0.05
N ARG A 77 -6.81 -29.58 -0.69
CA ARG A 77 -5.47 -30.05 -0.32
C ARG A 77 -4.44 -28.94 -0.49
N ILE A 78 -3.44 -28.90 0.40
CA ILE A 78 -2.22 -28.12 0.30
C ILE A 78 -1.01 -28.97 0.63
N GLY A 79 0.18 -28.54 0.25
CA GLY A 79 1.46 -29.23 0.46
C GLY A 79 2.09 -29.73 -0.83
N VAL A 80 3.40 -29.71 -0.84
CA VAL A 80 4.25 -30.05 -2.00
C VAL A 80 5.16 -31.25 -1.71
N GLY A 81 5.76 -31.83 -2.74
CA GLY A 81 6.76 -32.87 -2.62
C GLY A 81 8.06 -32.34 -2.00
N ARG A 82 8.57 -33.02 -0.99
CA ARG A 82 9.69 -32.55 -0.17
C ARG A 82 11.03 -32.43 -0.89
N ASN A 83 11.21 -33.10 -2.06
CA ASN A 83 12.48 -33.13 -2.75
C ASN A 83 12.69 -31.94 -3.70
N ASP A 84 11.63 -31.35 -4.24
CA ASP A 84 11.71 -30.31 -5.28
C ASP A 84 10.72 -29.13 -5.08
N GLY A 85 9.93 -29.19 -4.02
CA GLY A 85 8.90 -28.17 -3.80
C GLY A 85 7.73 -28.23 -4.80
N LYS A 86 7.56 -29.34 -5.49
CA LYS A 86 6.49 -29.57 -6.45
C LYS A 86 5.81 -30.93 -6.19
N ASP A 87 6.19 -31.95 -6.92
CA ASP A 87 5.56 -33.27 -6.84
C ASP A 87 6.53 -34.42 -6.46
N ASN A 88 7.84 -34.15 -6.41
CA ASN A 88 8.84 -35.19 -6.20
C ASN A 88 9.10 -35.44 -4.71
N GLY A 89 9.17 -36.70 -4.35
CA GLY A 89 9.37 -37.17 -2.98
C GLY A 89 8.04 -37.37 -2.24
N GLU A 90 8.13 -37.58 -0.95
CA GLU A 90 6.99 -37.72 -0.07
C GLU A 90 6.42 -36.34 0.28
N HIS A 91 5.10 -36.30 0.58
CA HIS A 91 4.39 -35.11 0.99
C HIS A 91 4.06 -35.18 2.49
N SER A 92 4.12 -34.03 3.13
CA SER A 92 3.50 -33.78 4.44
C SER A 92 2.25 -32.93 4.23
N ALA A 93 1.27 -33.48 3.53
CA ALA A 93 0.13 -32.73 3.01
C ALA A 93 -0.96 -32.49 4.07
N ILE A 94 -1.75 -31.42 3.88
CA ILE A 94 -2.94 -31.11 4.65
C ILE A 94 -4.17 -31.22 3.75
N PHE A 95 -5.11 -32.06 4.13
CA PHE A 95 -6.46 -32.10 3.58
C PHE A 95 -7.40 -31.38 4.54
N TYR A 96 -8.24 -30.50 4.01
CA TYR A 96 -9.22 -29.74 4.79
C TYR A 96 -10.62 -29.89 4.19
N LYS A 97 -11.63 -30.08 5.03
CA LYS A 97 -13.01 -30.27 4.62
C LYS A 97 -13.60 -28.96 4.12
N LYS A 98 -13.88 -28.85 2.80
CA LYS A 98 -14.28 -27.62 2.12
C LYS A 98 -15.57 -26.96 2.65
N ASP A 99 -16.50 -27.75 3.15
CA ASP A 99 -17.75 -27.25 3.73
C ASP A 99 -17.56 -26.63 5.12
N ARG A 100 -16.51 -27.04 5.85
CA ARG A 100 -16.20 -26.58 7.19
C ARG A 100 -15.07 -25.54 7.24
N MET A 101 -14.00 -25.77 6.51
CA MET A 101 -12.78 -24.96 6.55
C MET A 101 -12.64 -24.10 5.30
N MET A 102 -12.44 -22.81 5.46
CA MET A 102 -12.06 -21.88 4.39
C MET A 102 -10.57 -21.62 4.49
N MET A 103 -9.80 -22.03 3.49
CA MET A 103 -8.36 -21.79 3.42
C MET A 103 -8.13 -20.31 3.04
N ILE A 104 -7.31 -19.60 3.83
CA ILE A 104 -6.99 -18.18 3.68
C ILE A 104 -5.58 -18.01 3.11
N ASP A 105 -4.63 -18.80 3.66
CA ASP A 105 -3.23 -18.72 3.28
C ASP A 105 -2.55 -20.05 3.55
N HIS A 106 -1.46 -20.35 2.86
CA HIS A 106 -0.72 -21.58 3.06
C HIS A 106 0.71 -21.49 2.55
N GLY A 107 1.55 -22.43 2.95
CA GLY A 107 2.90 -22.55 2.45
C GLY A 107 3.61 -23.78 2.99
N ASP A 108 4.84 -23.90 2.57
CA ASP A 108 5.74 -25.00 2.93
C ASP A 108 7.10 -24.44 3.33
N PHE A 109 7.80 -25.11 4.25
CA PHE A 109 9.18 -24.81 4.57
C PHE A 109 9.94 -26.08 4.91
N TRP A 110 11.22 -26.10 4.56
CA TRP A 110 12.09 -27.27 4.82
C TRP A 110 12.66 -27.23 6.23
N LEU A 111 12.69 -28.39 6.87
CA LEU A 111 13.32 -28.55 8.20
C LEU A 111 14.83 -28.66 8.05
N SER A 112 15.47 -27.52 7.81
CA SER A 112 16.88 -27.42 7.42
C SER A 112 17.48 -26.05 7.76
N ASP A 113 18.79 -25.89 7.52
CA ASP A 113 19.47 -24.59 7.63
C ASP A 113 19.00 -23.56 6.58
N THR A 114 18.40 -23.99 5.46
CA THR A 114 17.81 -23.15 4.40
C THR A 114 16.33 -23.49 4.20
N PRO A 115 15.43 -23.00 5.07
CA PRO A 115 14.03 -23.44 5.12
C PRO A 115 13.17 -23.01 3.92
N ASP A 116 13.58 -22.02 3.16
CA ASP A 116 12.76 -21.44 2.10
C ASP A 116 13.01 -22.11 0.71
N GLU A 117 13.90 -23.12 0.66
CA GLU A 117 14.18 -23.91 -0.54
C GLU A 117 14.38 -25.40 -0.19
N PRO A 118 14.18 -26.34 -1.15
CA PRO A 118 14.40 -27.76 -0.95
C PRO A 118 15.82 -28.07 -0.46
N SER A 119 15.94 -28.46 0.81
CA SER A 119 17.22 -28.69 1.46
C SER A 119 17.12 -29.76 2.55
N LYS A 120 18.26 -30.22 3.07
CA LYS A 120 18.35 -31.41 3.94
C LYS A 120 18.98 -31.10 5.28
N GLY A 121 18.22 -31.24 6.34
CA GLY A 121 18.67 -31.21 7.72
C GLY A 121 19.44 -29.97 8.15
N PHE A 122 20.10 -30.07 9.29
CA PHE A 122 20.81 -28.92 9.90
C PHE A 122 22.31 -29.24 10.04
N PRO A 123 23.09 -29.35 8.93
CA PRO A 123 24.51 -29.63 8.99
C PRO A 123 25.31 -28.61 9.79
N SER A 124 24.87 -27.31 9.82
CA SER A 124 25.49 -26.28 10.66
C SER A 124 25.41 -26.58 12.15
N LYS A 125 24.53 -27.50 12.56
CA LYS A 125 24.33 -27.97 13.94
C LYS A 125 24.78 -29.41 14.16
N GLY A 126 25.47 -30.03 13.19
CA GLY A 126 25.91 -31.42 13.23
C GLY A 126 24.79 -32.42 12.89
N GLY A 127 23.68 -31.95 12.33
CA GLY A 127 22.60 -32.83 11.89
C GLY A 127 22.86 -33.55 10.58
N SER A 128 22.12 -34.62 10.33
CA SER A 128 22.20 -35.46 9.12
C SER A 128 21.66 -34.73 7.89
N THR A 129 22.30 -34.95 6.73
CA THR A 129 21.84 -34.48 5.41
C THR A 129 21.24 -35.59 4.56
N LYS A 130 20.79 -36.68 5.18
CA LYS A 130 20.30 -37.86 4.45
C LYS A 130 18.93 -37.58 3.79
N TYR A 131 18.00 -36.95 4.49
CA TYR A 131 16.65 -36.82 4.05
C TYR A 131 16.22 -35.33 3.91
N TYR A 132 15.38 -35.04 2.89
CA TYR A 132 14.57 -33.84 2.88
C TYR A 132 13.43 -34.02 3.87
N ARG A 133 13.17 -33.01 4.70
CA ARG A 133 12.02 -32.95 5.61
C ARG A 133 11.32 -31.62 5.46
N ILE A 134 10.00 -31.63 5.47
CA ILE A 134 9.17 -30.47 5.15
C ILE A 134 8.06 -30.32 6.19
N CYS A 135 7.65 -29.10 6.45
CA CYS A 135 6.46 -28.74 7.19
C CYS A 135 5.53 -27.94 6.28
N THR A 136 4.34 -28.45 6.06
CA THR A 136 3.25 -27.74 5.37
C THR A 136 2.39 -27.03 6.40
N TRP A 137 2.00 -25.80 6.12
CA TRP A 137 1.09 -25.07 6.98
C TRP A 137 -0.06 -24.46 6.18
N GLY A 138 -1.20 -24.26 6.85
CA GLY A 138 -2.34 -23.55 6.33
C GLY A 138 -2.99 -22.68 7.40
N LYS A 139 -3.44 -21.50 6.98
CA LYS A 139 -4.30 -20.60 7.75
C LYS A 139 -5.74 -20.78 7.29
N PHE A 140 -6.61 -21.18 8.18
CA PHE A 140 -8.01 -21.48 7.89
C PHE A 140 -8.94 -20.62 8.73
N ILE A 141 -10.16 -20.40 8.22
CA ILE A 141 -11.32 -19.99 9.02
C ILE A 141 -12.23 -21.20 9.18
N ASP A 142 -12.51 -21.59 10.42
CA ASP A 142 -13.59 -22.50 10.72
C ASP A 142 -14.93 -21.81 10.51
N LYS A 143 -15.64 -22.19 9.46
CA LYS A 143 -16.92 -21.55 9.05
C LYS A 143 -18.01 -21.64 10.12
N ALA A 144 -17.93 -22.60 11.03
CA ALA A 144 -18.93 -22.77 12.06
C ALA A 144 -18.71 -21.84 13.26
N THR A 145 -17.45 -21.59 13.65
CA THR A 145 -17.11 -20.72 14.78
C THR A 145 -16.57 -19.38 14.33
N SER A 146 -16.17 -19.28 13.05
CA SER A 146 -15.58 -18.10 12.44
C SER A 146 -14.20 -17.74 12.95
N SER A 147 -13.54 -18.68 13.56
CA SER A 147 -12.24 -18.50 14.18
C SER A 147 -11.11 -18.84 13.22
N TYR A 148 -10.01 -18.12 13.31
CA TYR A 148 -8.77 -18.52 12.64
C TYR A 148 -8.20 -19.78 13.30
N ILE A 149 -7.67 -20.67 12.46
CA ILE A 149 -6.90 -21.83 12.86
C ILE A 149 -5.65 -21.86 12.00
N TYR A 150 -4.49 -21.98 12.62
CA TYR A 150 -3.24 -22.28 11.93
C TYR A 150 -2.93 -23.74 12.12
N TYR A 151 -2.80 -24.48 11.04
CA TYR A 151 -2.50 -25.91 11.12
C TYR A 151 -1.18 -26.20 10.40
N PHE A 152 -0.27 -26.84 11.13
CA PHE A 152 1.05 -27.27 10.67
C PHE A 152 1.09 -28.79 10.64
N ASN A 153 1.57 -29.39 9.57
CA ASN A 153 1.72 -30.82 9.41
C ASN A 153 3.14 -31.16 8.95
N THR A 154 3.79 -32.10 9.61
CA THR A 154 5.19 -32.40 9.34
C THR A 154 5.50 -33.89 9.44
N HIS A 155 6.63 -34.32 8.84
CA HIS A 155 7.28 -35.59 9.08
C HIS A 155 8.75 -35.33 9.41
N MET A 156 9.13 -35.47 10.68
CA MET A 156 10.49 -35.14 11.16
C MET A 156 11.52 -36.18 10.79
N ASP A 157 12.78 -35.82 10.97
CA ASP A 157 13.92 -36.66 10.62
C ASP A 157 14.11 -37.85 11.60
N LEU A 158 14.86 -38.86 11.15
CA LEU A 158 15.33 -39.96 11.99
C LEU A 158 16.52 -39.54 12.87
N ASP A 159 17.20 -38.46 12.52
CA ASP A 159 18.32 -37.89 13.28
C ASP A 159 17.81 -37.00 14.41
N GLU A 160 18.31 -37.24 15.63
CA GLU A 160 17.85 -36.54 16.83
C GLU A 160 18.18 -35.04 16.80
N THR A 161 19.37 -34.68 16.30
CA THR A 161 19.79 -33.28 16.17
C THR A 161 18.86 -32.56 15.23
N ASN A 162 18.54 -33.17 14.09
CA ASN A 162 17.59 -32.58 13.12
C ASN A 162 16.19 -32.42 13.73
N ARG A 163 15.70 -33.38 14.53
CA ARG A 163 14.41 -33.27 15.22
C ARG A 163 14.38 -32.12 16.21
N GLN A 164 15.44 -31.95 17.01
CA GLN A 164 15.54 -30.86 17.96
C GLN A 164 15.63 -29.50 17.26
N GLN A 165 16.43 -29.37 16.19
CA GLN A 165 16.53 -28.14 15.42
C GLN A 165 15.21 -27.81 14.68
N SER A 166 14.48 -28.83 14.23
CA SER A 166 13.15 -28.67 13.66
C SER A 166 12.16 -28.02 14.63
N TYR A 167 12.21 -28.36 15.93
CA TYR A 167 11.40 -27.66 16.93
C TYR A 167 11.68 -26.15 16.97
N TYR A 168 12.96 -25.74 17.01
CA TYR A 168 13.32 -24.32 17.07
C TYR A 168 12.89 -23.57 15.81
N LEU A 169 13.07 -24.20 14.64
CA LEU A 169 12.62 -23.62 13.38
C LEU A 169 11.08 -23.51 13.32
N ILE A 170 10.35 -24.57 13.65
CA ILE A 170 8.88 -24.56 13.65
C ILE A 170 8.35 -23.50 14.63
N ARG A 171 8.92 -23.38 15.83
CA ARG A 171 8.57 -22.33 16.78
C ARG A 171 8.77 -20.93 16.20
N LYS A 172 9.89 -20.70 15.50
CA LYS A 172 10.18 -19.43 14.81
C LYS A 172 9.17 -19.18 13.70
N LYS A 173 8.90 -20.18 12.85
CA LYS A 173 7.93 -20.06 11.74
C LYS A 173 6.49 -19.85 12.25
N ILE A 174 6.07 -20.46 13.35
CA ILE A 174 4.79 -20.16 14.00
C ILE A 174 4.72 -18.68 14.40
N GLN A 175 5.78 -18.15 15.02
CA GLN A 175 5.82 -16.73 15.39
C GLN A 175 5.77 -15.81 14.16
N GLU A 176 6.44 -16.16 13.07
CA GLU A 176 6.43 -15.39 11.81
C GLU A 176 5.06 -15.45 11.10
N ILE A 177 4.47 -16.64 10.98
CA ILE A 177 3.26 -16.90 10.19
C ILE A 177 1.99 -16.47 10.94
N ALA A 178 1.92 -16.80 12.23
CA ALA A 178 0.75 -16.49 13.05
C ALA A 178 0.87 -15.15 13.81
N GLY A 179 2.01 -14.47 13.73
CA GLY A 179 2.28 -13.21 14.41
C GLY A 179 2.61 -13.38 15.90
N THR A 180 2.09 -14.44 16.54
CA THR A 180 2.27 -14.71 17.97
C THR A 180 2.23 -16.20 18.26
N LEU A 181 2.94 -16.65 19.30
CA LEU A 181 2.85 -18.02 19.83
C LEU A 181 1.52 -18.28 20.58
N ASN A 182 0.72 -17.25 20.84
CA ASN A 182 -0.59 -17.36 21.48
C ASN A 182 -1.75 -17.54 20.49
N ALA A 183 -1.50 -17.55 19.19
CA ALA A 183 -2.52 -17.80 18.17
C ALA A 183 -3.14 -19.20 18.29
N PRO A 184 -4.34 -19.45 17.72
CA PRO A 184 -4.94 -20.79 17.67
C PRO A 184 -4.16 -21.69 16.69
N VAL A 185 -3.10 -22.33 17.19
CA VAL A 185 -2.20 -23.19 16.40
C VAL A 185 -2.42 -24.66 16.76
N ILE A 186 -2.52 -25.47 15.74
CA ILE A 186 -2.46 -26.95 15.79
C ILE A 186 -1.20 -27.37 15.02
N ILE A 187 -0.44 -28.28 15.59
CA ILE A 187 0.66 -28.93 14.89
C ILE A 187 0.56 -30.43 15.02
N SER A 188 0.65 -31.15 13.95
CA SER A 188 0.60 -32.61 13.94
C SER A 188 1.64 -33.21 13.01
N GLY A 189 1.82 -34.51 13.12
CA GLY A 189 2.66 -35.27 12.19
C GLY A 189 3.30 -36.49 12.85
N ASP A 190 4.11 -37.14 12.03
CA ASP A 190 5.06 -38.16 12.48
C ASP A 190 6.36 -37.46 12.92
N TYR A 191 6.59 -37.46 14.23
CA TYR A 191 7.73 -36.77 14.83
C TYR A 191 8.99 -37.67 14.86
N ASN A 192 8.84 -38.94 14.53
CA ASN A 192 9.90 -39.95 14.71
C ASN A 192 10.51 -39.91 16.13
N ALA A 193 9.77 -39.43 17.10
CA ALA A 193 10.18 -39.21 18.49
C ALA A 193 9.12 -39.73 19.45
N VAL A 194 9.50 -40.67 20.28
CA VAL A 194 8.67 -41.13 21.41
C VAL A 194 8.62 -40.10 22.51
N GLN A 195 7.66 -40.21 23.45
CA GLN A 195 7.43 -39.24 24.53
C GLN A 195 8.61 -39.08 25.51
N THR A 196 9.51 -40.06 25.55
CA THR A 196 10.74 -40.00 26.35
C THR A 196 11.90 -39.33 25.61
N GLY A 197 11.78 -39.13 24.29
CA GLY A 197 12.80 -38.51 23.47
C GLY A 197 12.96 -37.00 23.72
N ASP A 198 14.16 -36.49 23.53
CA ASP A 198 14.48 -35.10 23.84
C ASP A 198 13.77 -34.13 22.87
N ALA A 199 13.64 -34.49 21.60
CA ALA A 199 12.87 -33.69 20.65
C ALA A 199 11.40 -33.55 21.09
N TYR A 200 10.71 -34.63 21.49
CA TYR A 200 9.35 -34.54 22.01
C TYR A 200 9.27 -33.63 23.25
N LYS A 201 10.24 -33.73 24.18
CA LYS A 201 10.28 -32.93 25.39
C LYS A 201 10.38 -31.42 25.07
N LEU A 202 11.03 -31.02 23.98
CA LEU A 202 11.06 -29.62 23.54
C LEU A 202 9.66 -29.10 23.22
N PHE A 203 8.85 -29.87 22.49
CA PHE A 203 7.44 -29.50 22.22
C PHE A 203 6.62 -29.52 23.49
N TYR A 204 6.72 -30.58 24.29
CA TYR A 204 5.94 -30.73 25.52
C TYR A 204 6.22 -29.67 26.57
N ASN A 205 7.49 -29.26 26.72
CA ASN A 205 7.92 -28.23 27.67
C ASN A 205 8.01 -26.82 27.03
N SER A 206 7.45 -26.63 25.86
CA SER A 206 7.54 -25.38 25.11
C SER A 206 6.93 -24.16 25.79
N GLY A 207 6.01 -24.36 26.72
CA GLY A 207 5.25 -23.34 27.44
C GLY A 207 4.05 -22.80 26.67
N PHE A 208 3.91 -23.09 25.35
CA PHE A 208 2.78 -22.63 24.55
C PHE A 208 2.04 -23.76 23.80
N LEU A 209 2.68 -24.90 23.56
CA LEU A 209 2.08 -26.10 22.96
C LEU A 209 1.74 -27.14 24.04
N TYR A 210 0.63 -27.79 23.87
CA TYR A 210 0.10 -28.82 24.76
C TYR A 210 -0.24 -30.07 23.96
N ASP A 211 0.28 -31.23 24.36
CA ASP A 211 -0.04 -32.51 23.73
C ASP A 211 -1.50 -32.87 23.96
N CYS A 212 -2.26 -33.09 22.88
CA CYS A 212 -3.68 -33.49 22.94
C CYS A 212 -3.90 -34.75 23.77
N PHE A 213 -2.95 -35.69 23.76
CA PHE A 213 -3.03 -36.86 24.62
C PHE A 213 -3.17 -36.49 26.10
N HIS A 214 -2.35 -35.56 26.60
CA HIS A 214 -2.36 -35.18 28.01
C HIS A 214 -3.55 -34.28 28.38
N ARG A 215 -4.03 -33.46 27.42
CA ARG A 215 -5.11 -32.48 27.61
C ARG A 215 -6.52 -33.04 27.42
N ALA A 216 -6.65 -34.20 26.75
CA ALA A 216 -7.96 -34.75 26.40
C ALA A 216 -8.81 -35.08 27.64
N LYS A 217 -10.06 -34.59 27.63
CA LYS A 217 -11.09 -34.92 28.64
C LYS A 217 -11.45 -36.41 28.60
N GLN A 218 -11.49 -36.99 27.41
CA GLN A 218 -11.75 -38.41 27.18
C GLN A 218 -10.73 -39.01 26.24
N LYS A 219 -10.25 -40.22 26.54
CA LYS A 219 -9.29 -40.93 25.71
C LYS A 219 -9.88 -42.26 25.24
N PHE A 220 -9.70 -42.54 23.95
CA PHE A 220 -10.05 -43.81 23.31
C PHE A 220 -8.80 -44.44 22.71
N MET A 221 -8.41 -45.62 23.20
CA MET A 221 -7.20 -46.32 22.83
C MET A 221 -5.92 -45.45 22.95
N THR A 222 -5.09 -45.80 23.90
CA THR A 222 -3.89 -45.02 24.25
C THR A 222 -2.59 -45.72 23.82
N ASN A 223 -2.65 -46.55 22.80
CA ASN A 223 -1.57 -47.40 22.32
C ASN A 223 -0.48 -46.59 21.63
N GLY A 224 0.67 -47.24 21.34
CA GLY A 224 1.67 -46.73 20.42
C GLY A 224 1.08 -46.53 19.02
N THR A 225 1.67 -45.62 18.24
CA THR A 225 1.12 -45.20 16.96
C THR A 225 1.79 -45.88 15.75
N CYS A 226 2.88 -46.61 15.92
CA CYS A 226 3.58 -47.32 14.85
C CYS A 226 3.69 -48.81 15.13
N PRO A 227 2.57 -49.57 15.03
CA PRO A 227 2.54 -51.00 15.30
C PRO A 227 3.12 -51.87 14.15
N GLY A 228 3.47 -51.25 13.02
CA GLY A 228 3.74 -51.95 11.77
C GLY A 228 2.43 -52.43 11.09
N PHE A 229 2.56 -53.24 10.03
CA PHE A 229 1.40 -53.78 9.33
C PHE A 229 0.68 -54.92 10.11
N ASN A 230 1.17 -55.31 11.25
CA ASN A 230 0.55 -56.35 12.05
C ASN A 230 -0.40 -55.72 13.08
N ALA A 231 -1.63 -55.56 12.68
CA ALA A 231 -2.67 -54.91 13.48
C ALA A 231 -2.97 -55.53 14.84
N CYS A 232 -2.56 -56.76 15.06
CA CYS A 232 -2.80 -57.51 16.30
C CYS A 232 -1.61 -57.55 17.25
N ASN A 233 -0.46 -56.98 16.89
CA ASN A 233 0.76 -57.13 17.67
C ASN A 233 0.89 -56.06 18.77
N TYR A 234 -0.18 -55.78 19.49
CA TYR A 234 -0.18 -54.85 20.61
C TYR A 234 0.59 -55.32 21.82
N SER A 235 0.92 -56.62 21.89
CA SER A 235 1.66 -57.19 23.03
C SER A 235 3.10 -56.68 23.14
N THR A 236 3.69 -56.22 22.05
CA THR A 236 5.07 -55.73 22.02
C THR A 236 5.13 -54.17 22.04
N VAL A 237 4.02 -53.48 21.76
CA VAL A 237 3.93 -52.04 21.83
C VAL A 237 3.26 -51.65 23.15
N SER A 238 3.88 -52.09 24.22
CA SER A 238 3.38 -51.85 25.59
C SER A 238 3.37 -50.35 25.87
N GLY A 239 2.16 -49.83 25.92
CA GLY A 239 1.88 -48.59 26.62
C GLY A 239 2.02 -47.30 25.84
N GLU A 240 1.64 -46.26 26.51
CA GLU A 240 1.58 -44.85 26.12
C GLU A 240 2.92 -44.29 25.62
N LEU A 241 4.02 -44.94 25.95
CA LEU A 241 5.40 -44.47 25.71
C LEU A 241 5.95 -44.72 24.30
N ARG A 242 5.15 -45.27 23.35
CA ARG A 242 5.58 -45.57 21.97
C ARG A 242 4.74 -44.84 20.93
N ARG A 243 4.20 -43.68 21.26
CA ARG A 243 3.58 -42.78 20.29
C ARG A 243 4.68 -41.96 19.62
N ILE A 244 4.74 -41.96 18.30
CA ILE A 244 5.63 -41.11 17.50
C ILE A 244 4.86 -40.17 16.60
N ASP A 245 3.54 -40.40 16.42
CA ASP A 245 2.62 -39.49 15.78
C ASP A 245 1.90 -38.67 16.87
N HIS A 246 1.98 -37.35 16.77
CA HIS A 246 1.52 -36.44 17.79
C HIS A 246 0.60 -35.35 17.23
N ILE A 247 -0.30 -34.84 18.08
CA ILE A 247 -1.08 -33.62 17.84
C ILE A 247 -0.87 -32.70 19.04
N PHE A 248 -0.27 -31.53 18.80
CA PHE A 248 -0.13 -30.46 19.78
C PHE A 248 -1.03 -29.28 19.43
N VAL A 249 -1.51 -28.62 20.45
CA VAL A 249 -2.37 -27.44 20.31
C VAL A 249 -1.93 -26.32 21.26
N THR A 250 -2.23 -25.08 20.92
CA THR A 250 -2.06 -23.96 21.84
C THR A 250 -3.18 -23.92 22.89
N LYS A 251 -3.06 -23.06 23.91
CA LYS A 251 -4.07 -22.87 24.98
C LYS A 251 -5.47 -22.51 24.47
N ASN A 252 -5.59 -22.07 23.24
CA ASN A 252 -6.83 -21.65 22.58
C ASN A 252 -7.82 -22.81 22.30
N PHE A 253 -7.41 -24.06 22.58
CA PHE A 253 -8.25 -25.22 22.34
C PHE A 253 -8.57 -25.98 23.62
N ASP A 254 -9.82 -26.41 23.75
CA ASP A 254 -10.20 -27.54 24.58
C ASP A 254 -10.04 -28.83 23.78
N VAL A 255 -9.38 -29.80 24.37
CA VAL A 255 -9.25 -31.12 23.78
C VAL A 255 -10.30 -32.02 24.40
N ASN A 256 -11.41 -32.24 23.69
CA ASN A 256 -12.53 -33.03 24.21
C ASN A 256 -12.25 -34.51 24.15
N HIS A 257 -11.73 -34.99 23.00
CA HIS A 257 -11.42 -36.39 22.79
C HIS A 257 -10.04 -36.56 22.17
N TYR A 258 -9.38 -37.66 22.52
CA TYR A 258 -8.16 -38.14 21.90
C TYR A 258 -8.26 -39.63 21.67
N GLY A 259 -7.78 -40.14 20.53
CA GLY A 259 -7.75 -41.57 20.27
C GLY A 259 -6.71 -41.98 19.25
N VAL A 260 -6.21 -43.19 19.39
CA VAL A 260 -5.43 -43.88 18.36
C VAL A 260 -6.36 -44.87 17.70
N LEU A 261 -6.67 -44.63 16.41
CA LEU A 261 -7.52 -45.56 15.65
C LEU A 261 -6.67 -46.75 15.20
N ASN A 262 -7.29 -47.95 15.18
CA ASN A 262 -6.59 -49.17 14.78
C ASN A 262 -7.35 -49.92 13.68
N PRO A 263 -7.44 -49.28 12.47
CA PRO A 263 -8.17 -49.88 11.35
C PRO A 263 -7.43 -51.10 10.76
N CYS A 264 -8.20 -52.15 10.54
CA CYS A 264 -7.66 -53.38 9.91
C CYS A 264 -8.67 -53.94 8.90
N TYR A 265 -8.16 -54.75 7.99
CA TYR A 265 -8.92 -55.54 7.01
C TYR A 265 -8.38 -56.92 6.92
N PHE A 266 -9.14 -57.86 6.33
CA PHE A 266 -8.73 -59.20 6.07
C PHE A 266 -8.40 -59.38 4.58
N SER A 267 -7.27 -59.96 4.26
CA SER A 267 -6.77 -60.16 2.92
C SER A 267 -5.98 -61.42 2.79
N THR A 268 -6.07 -62.09 1.62
CA THR A 268 -5.21 -63.19 1.21
C THR A 268 -4.00 -62.69 0.42
N ALA A 269 -3.83 -61.35 0.18
CA ALA A 269 -2.75 -60.80 -0.62
C ALA A 269 -1.39 -61.21 -0.04
N GLY A 270 -0.56 -61.86 -0.83
CA GLY A 270 0.77 -62.36 -0.46
C GLY A 270 0.79 -63.69 0.33
N THR A 271 -0.36 -64.31 0.62
CA THR A 271 -0.51 -65.56 1.32
C THR A 271 -1.68 -66.37 0.83
N ALA A 272 -1.75 -67.68 1.15
CA ALA A 272 -2.91 -68.54 0.81
C ALA A 272 -4.08 -68.33 1.79
N ASP A 273 -3.83 -67.86 3.00
CA ASP A 273 -4.80 -67.72 4.08
C ASP A 273 -5.21 -66.25 4.29
N TYR A 274 -6.38 -66.04 4.90
CA TYR A 274 -6.79 -64.68 5.33
C TYR A 274 -5.96 -64.22 6.52
N HIS A 275 -5.31 -63.07 6.31
CA HIS A 275 -4.59 -62.38 7.38
C HIS A 275 -5.19 -61.04 7.67
N GLN A 276 -5.22 -60.67 8.95
CA GLN A 276 -5.56 -59.34 9.39
C GLN A 276 -4.41 -58.40 9.10
N ARG A 277 -4.69 -57.30 8.40
CA ARG A 277 -3.71 -56.31 7.96
C ARG A 277 -4.14 -54.91 8.38
N ALA A 278 -3.19 -54.07 8.77
CA ALA A 278 -3.47 -52.65 9.03
C ALA A 278 -3.50 -51.87 7.72
N TYR A 279 -4.20 -50.72 7.71
CA TYR A 279 -4.31 -49.81 6.56
C TYR A 279 -2.99 -49.09 6.27
N SER A 280 -2.13 -48.90 7.29
CA SER A 280 -0.76 -48.42 7.22
C SER A 280 0.06 -49.11 8.30
N ASP A 281 1.37 -48.97 8.28
CA ASP A 281 2.26 -49.40 9.39
C ASP A 281 2.18 -48.42 10.59
N HIS A 282 1.53 -47.28 10.40
CA HIS A 282 1.10 -46.35 11.44
C HIS A 282 -0.42 -46.38 11.67
N SER A 283 -0.80 -46.09 12.91
CA SER A 283 -2.19 -45.91 13.32
C SER A 283 -2.58 -44.42 13.31
N PRO A 284 -3.72 -44.04 12.69
CA PRO A 284 -4.14 -42.64 12.72
C PRO A 284 -4.43 -42.16 14.13
N VAL A 285 -3.99 -40.96 14.45
CA VAL A 285 -4.28 -40.28 15.71
C VAL A 285 -5.35 -39.23 15.46
N VAL A 286 -6.43 -39.28 16.26
CA VAL A 286 -7.54 -38.34 16.19
C VAL A 286 -7.64 -37.49 17.46
N ALA A 287 -7.86 -36.21 17.28
CA ALA A 287 -8.29 -35.30 18.35
C ALA A 287 -9.58 -34.59 17.95
N LYS A 288 -10.51 -34.48 18.87
CA LYS A 288 -11.69 -33.62 18.73
C LYS A 288 -11.52 -32.41 19.62
N LEU A 289 -11.58 -31.23 18.97
CA LEU A 289 -11.20 -29.95 19.53
C LEU A 289 -12.38 -28.98 19.53
N SER A 290 -12.43 -28.11 20.51
CA SER A 290 -13.26 -26.92 20.46
C SER A 290 -12.41 -25.69 20.69
N ILE A 291 -12.61 -24.63 19.90
CA ILE A 291 -11.94 -23.37 20.14
C ILE A 291 -12.51 -22.74 21.39
N LYS A 292 -11.64 -22.36 22.30
CA LYS A 292 -12.04 -21.61 23.50
C LYS A 292 -12.48 -20.22 23.08
N ILE A 293 -13.74 -19.93 23.27
CA ILE A 293 -14.24 -18.56 23.29
C ILE A 293 -13.89 -18.02 24.68
N PRO A 294 -13.13 -16.91 24.80
CA PRO A 294 -12.86 -16.33 26.11
C PRO A 294 -14.16 -16.14 26.88
N ASP A 295 -14.23 -16.65 28.07
CA ASP A 295 -15.41 -16.48 28.94
C ASP A 295 -15.58 -14.98 29.22
N ILE A 296 -16.82 -14.45 29.14
CA ILE A 296 -17.16 -13.07 29.50
C ILE A 296 -16.67 -12.76 30.93
N ALA A 297 -16.67 -13.73 31.80
CA ALA A 297 -16.15 -13.62 33.16
C ALA A 297 -14.61 -13.37 33.20
N GLU A 298 -13.84 -13.83 32.22
CA GLU A 298 -12.39 -13.57 32.10
C GLU A 298 -12.10 -12.15 31.58
N LEU A 299 -12.98 -11.61 30.73
CA LEU A 299 -12.93 -10.21 30.25
C LEU A 299 -13.28 -9.22 31.36
N ASP A 300 -14.16 -9.59 32.27
CA ASP A 300 -14.60 -8.78 33.42
C ASP A 300 -13.49 -8.52 34.46
N THR A 301 -12.35 -9.20 34.36
CA THR A 301 -11.20 -8.96 35.25
C THR A 301 -10.24 -7.92 34.70
N VAL A 302 -10.35 -7.56 33.40
CA VAL A 302 -9.48 -6.60 32.73
C VAL A 302 -10.24 -5.29 32.55
N GLN A 303 -9.80 -4.24 33.25
CA GLN A 303 -10.20 -2.87 32.94
C GLN A 303 -9.01 -2.15 32.31
N PRO A 304 -9.14 -1.58 31.09
CA PRO A 304 -8.06 -0.75 30.56
C PRO A 304 -7.75 0.40 31.52
N PRO A 305 -6.48 0.74 31.77
CA PRO A 305 -6.12 1.88 32.60
C PRO A 305 -6.82 3.15 32.13
N ILE A 306 -7.22 4.00 33.07
CA ILE A 306 -7.87 5.29 32.78
C ILE A 306 -6.96 6.43 33.24
N VAL A 307 -6.58 7.29 32.30
CA VAL A 307 -5.81 8.50 32.56
C VAL A 307 -6.59 9.70 32.04
N ASN A 308 -6.86 10.67 32.86
CA ASN A 308 -7.64 11.88 32.52
C ASN A 308 -8.98 11.54 31.83
N ASN A 309 -9.70 10.56 32.33
CA ASN A 309 -10.97 10.06 31.79
C ASN A 309 -10.85 9.48 30.34
N ILE A 310 -9.69 8.96 29.97
CA ILE A 310 -9.41 8.31 28.70
C ILE A 310 -8.87 6.90 28.95
N TYR A 311 -9.51 5.89 28.38
CA TYR A 311 -9.06 4.51 28.43
C TYR A 311 -7.78 4.35 27.60
N GLN A 312 -6.75 3.76 28.23
CA GLN A 312 -5.45 3.48 27.63
C GLN A 312 -5.44 2.02 27.18
N ILE A 313 -5.41 1.75 25.87
CA ILE A 313 -5.52 0.40 25.33
C ILE A 313 -4.17 -0.02 24.74
N SER A 314 -3.61 -1.10 25.29
CA SER A 314 -2.32 -1.67 24.90
C SER A 314 -2.41 -3.12 24.42
N THR A 315 -3.51 -3.80 24.66
CA THR A 315 -3.68 -5.24 24.37
C THR A 315 -5.05 -5.55 23.76
N ALA A 316 -5.14 -6.68 23.06
CA ALA A 316 -6.41 -7.18 22.51
C ALA A 316 -7.47 -7.39 23.59
N ARG A 317 -7.08 -7.85 24.78
CA ARG A 317 -7.99 -8.04 25.92
C ARG A 317 -8.54 -6.71 26.45
N GLU A 318 -7.71 -5.68 26.55
CA GLU A 318 -8.16 -4.34 26.92
C GLU A 318 -9.11 -3.74 25.89
N LEU A 319 -8.87 -3.99 24.58
CA LEU A 319 -9.77 -3.56 23.51
C LEU A 319 -11.12 -4.30 23.59
N GLN A 320 -11.14 -5.61 23.90
CA GLN A 320 -12.38 -6.38 24.15
C GLN A 320 -13.11 -5.89 25.38
N ALA A 321 -12.38 -5.61 26.47
CA ALA A 321 -12.96 -5.07 27.70
C ALA A 321 -13.58 -3.69 27.47
N TYR A 322 -12.91 -2.83 26.71
CA TYR A 322 -13.46 -1.53 26.30
C TYR A 322 -14.73 -1.67 25.47
N ALA A 323 -14.77 -2.59 24.51
CA ALA A 323 -15.99 -2.90 23.75
C ALA A 323 -17.14 -3.35 24.66
N SER A 324 -16.84 -4.19 25.66
CA SER A 324 -17.83 -4.66 26.65
C SER A 324 -18.37 -3.52 27.51
N ILE A 325 -17.54 -2.56 27.91
CA ILE A 325 -17.94 -1.34 28.66
C ILE A 325 -18.90 -0.50 27.79
N VAL A 326 -18.52 -0.22 26.53
CA VAL A 326 -19.35 0.57 25.60
C VAL A 326 -20.70 -0.13 25.33
N ASN A 327 -20.71 -1.45 25.25
CA ASN A 327 -21.89 -2.25 24.93
C ASN A 327 -22.77 -2.55 26.16
N GLY A 328 -22.35 -2.17 27.38
CA GLY A 328 -23.07 -2.46 28.61
C GLY A 328 -23.05 -3.95 28.99
N LEU A 329 -22.02 -4.70 28.59
CA LEU A 329 -21.83 -6.12 28.84
C LEU A 329 -20.82 -6.40 29.96
N SER A 330 -20.17 -5.36 30.48
CA SER A 330 -19.18 -5.43 31.55
C SER A 330 -19.77 -5.18 32.90
N LYS A 331 -19.11 -5.63 33.97
CA LYS A 331 -19.43 -5.25 35.38
C LYS A 331 -19.11 -3.77 35.67
N TYR A 332 -18.30 -3.14 34.82
CA TYR A 332 -18.00 -1.71 34.93
C TYR A 332 -19.16 -0.87 34.38
N GLU A 333 -19.18 0.40 34.75
CA GLU A 333 -20.23 1.31 34.33
C GLU A 333 -20.36 1.38 32.80
N HIS A 334 -21.58 1.22 32.31
CA HIS A 334 -21.90 1.32 30.88
C HIS A 334 -21.64 2.75 30.38
N ASN A 335 -20.80 2.90 29.38
CA ASN A 335 -20.40 4.23 28.88
C ASN A 335 -20.26 4.25 27.35
N THR A 336 -21.33 4.61 26.67
CA THR A 336 -21.29 4.78 25.19
C THR A 336 -20.45 5.96 24.74
N ALA A 337 -20.22 6.96 25.61
CA ALA A 337 -19.40 8.16 25.32
C ALA A 337 -17.93 8.00 25.77
N ALA A 338 -17.50 6.78 26.09
CA ALA A 338 -16.15 6.47 26.53
C ALA A 338 -15.10 6.98 25.52
N LYS A 339 -14.01 7.57 26.04
CA LYS A 339 -12.87 8.00 25.22
C LYS A 339 -11.74 6.99 25.35
N ALA A 340 -11.10 6.61 24.25
CA ALA A 340 -9.99 5.69 24.24
C ALA A 340 -8.85 6.12 23.31
N VAL A 341 -7.64 5.72 23.69
CA VAL A 341 -6.44 5.82 22.87
C VAL A 341 -5.74 4.46 22.79
N LEU A 342 -5.15 4.15 21.63
CA LEU A 342 -4.20 3.05 21.53
C LEU A 342 -2.82 3.56 21.95
N LEU A 343 -2.05 2.73 22.67
CA LEU A 343 -0.70 3.05 23.10
C LEU A 343 0.38 2.35 22.26
N ASN A 344 0.00 1.33 21.52
CA ASN A 344 0.85 0.56 20.61
C ASN A 344 -0.04 -0.21 19.62
N ASP A 345 0.57 -0.86 18.65
CA ASP A 345 -0.12 -1.77 17.75
C ASP A 345 -0.74 -2.94 18.51
N ILE A 346 -1.95 -3.34 18.09
CA ILE A 346 -2.73 -4.41 18.73
C ILE A 346 -2.85 -5.60 17.78
N ASP A 347 -2.35 -6.76 18.19
CA ASP A 347 -2.56 -8.02 17.48
C ASP A 347 -3.80 -8.73 18.02
N MET A 348 -4.81 -8.93 17.15
CA MET A 348 -6.08 -9.59 17.49
C MET A 348 -6.07 -11.11 17.21
N ALA A 349 -4.93 -11.71 16.86
CA ALA A 349 -4.85 -13.13 16.47
C ALA A 349 -5.34 -14.10 17.55
N GLU A 350 -5.29 -13.72 18.83
CA GLU A 350 -5.82 -14.53 19.95
C GLU A 350 -7.32 -14.32 20.19
N VAL A 351 -7.98 -13.38 19.52
CA VAL A 351 -9.42 -13.11 19.63
C VAL A 351 -10.17 -13.93 18.59
N ALA A 352 -10.85 -14.95 19.04
CA ALA A 352 -11.50 -15.93 18.17
C ALA A 352 -12.59 -15.32 17.23
N ASN A 353 -13.31 -14.33 17.73
CA ASN A 353 -14.26 -13.54 16.93
C ASN A 353 -14.51 -12.20 17.62
N TRP A 354 -14.45 -11.12 16.89
CA TRP A 354 -14.62 -9.78 17.42
C TRP A 354 -16.09 -9.43 17.67
N THR A 355 -16.37 -8.81 18.80
CA THR A 355 -17.68 -8.17 19.08
C THR A 355 -17.53 -6.67 18.85
N PRO A 356 -18.28 -6.07 17.91
CA PRO A 356 -18.17 -4.65 17.58
C PRO A 356 -18.37 -3.71 18.77
N ILE A 357 -17.61 -2.61 18.79
CA ILE A 357 -17.81 -1.49 19.71
C ILE A 357 -19.06 -0.72 19.27
N GLY A 358 -20.07 -0.62 20.16
CA GLY A 358 -21.35 0.01 19.88
C GLY A 358 -22.32 -0.91 19.12
N THR A 359 -23.56 -0.93 19.58
CA THR A 359 -24.68 -1.69 19.02
C THR A 359 -25.81 -0.76 18.62
N SER A 360 -26.87 -1.27 17.96
CA SER A 360 -28.06 -0.47 17.69
C SER A 360 -28.75 0.05 18.96
N GLY A 361 -28.70 -0.71 20.07
CA GLY A 361 -29.27 -0.30 21.36
C GLY A 361 -28.32 0.55 22.20
N SER A 362 -27.03 0.54 21.92
CA SER A 362 -25.99 1.28 22.65
C SER A 362 -24.96 1.79 21.65
N PRO A 363 -25.31 2.76 20.78
CA PRO A 363 -24.38 3.27 19.77
C PRO A 363 -23.18 3.96 20.41
N PHE A 364 -21.99 3.72 19.88
CA PHE A 364 -20.81 4.42 20.33
C PHE A 364 -20.90 5.92 20.02
N ALA A 365 -20.70 6.75 21.06
CA ALA A 365 -20.80 8.20 20.98
C ALA A 365 -19.53 8.92 21.47
N GLY A 366 -18.45 8.17 21.72
CA GLY A 366 -17.21 8.65 22.29
C GLY A 366 -16.16 9.07 21.26
N ILE A 367 -14.92 9.10 21.73
CA ILE A 367 -13.73 9.38 20.90
C ILE A 367 -12.82 8.15 20.95
N PHE A 368 -12.53 7.58 19.79
CA PHE A 368 -11.50 6.56 19.64
C PHE A 368 -10.36 7.12 18.79
N ASN A 369 -9.18 7.22 19.40
CA ASN A 369 -7.98 7.74 18.74
C ASN A 369 -6.89 6.65 18.72
N GLY A 370 -6.57 6.12 17.56
CA GLY A 370 -5.53 5.10 17.41
C GLY A 370 -4.11 5.64 17.48
N GLN A 371 -3.88 6.97 17.50
CA GLN A 371 -2.55 7.60 17.57
C GLN A 371 -1.56 7.12 16.49
N GLY A 372 -2.08 6.71 15.32
CA GLY A 372 -1.29 6.16 14.21
C GLY A 372 -1.00 4.66 14.30
N HIS A 373 -1.38 4.01 15.42
CA HIS A 373 -1.18 2.58 15.63
C HIS A 373 -2.08 1.71 14.74
N ALA A 374 -1.75 0.44 14.66
CA ALA A 374 -2.47 -0.54 13.86
C ALA A 374 -3.17 -1.59 14.74
N ILE A 375 -4.33 -2.06 14.27
CA ILE A 375 -5.03 -3.23 14.79
C ILE A 375 -4.94 -4.31 13.71
N HIS A 376 -4.22 -5.39 14.02
CA HIS A 376 -3.95 -6.47 13.07
C HIS A 376 -4.76 -7.73 13.35
N ASN A 377 -4.95 -8.55 12.32
CA ASN A 377 -5.52 -9.89 12.43
C ASN A 377 -6.91 -9.94 13.06
N ILE A 378 -7.72 -8.86 12.94
CA ILE A 378 -9.09 -8.91 13.47
C ILE A 378 -9.92 -9.91 12.66
N LEU A 379 -10.68 -10.75 13.35
CA LEU A 379 -11.66 -11.64 12.75
C LEU A 379 -13.05 -11.23 13.17
N ILE A 380 -13.86 -10.86 12.18
CA ILE A 380 -15.27 -10.51 12.38
C ILE A 380 -16.11 -11.43 11.53
N ASN A 381 -16.84 -12.31 12.15
CA ASN A 381 -17.79 -13.16 11.46
C ASN A 381 -19.17 -12.97 12.06
N THR A 382 -20.11 -12.54 11.23
CA THR A 382 -21.36 -11.98 11.73
C THR A 382 -22.56 -12.30 10.85
N SER A 383 -23.72 -12.39 11.50
CA SER A 383 -25.05 -12.26 10.90
C SER A 383 -25.81 -11.05 11.48
N LYS A 384 -25.11 -10.18 12.26
CA LYS A 384 -25.73 -9.00 12.90
C LYS A 384 -25.84 -7.85 11.92
N SER A 385 -26.80 -6.97 12.13
CA SER A 385 -27.12 -5.86 11.25
C SER A 385 -26.04 -4.78 11.14
N TYR A 386 -25.20 -4.58 12.18
CA TYR A 386 -24.13 -3.59 12.17
C TYR A 386 -22.84 -4.23 12.61
N SER A 387 -21.82 -4.24 11.75
CA SER A 387 -20.59 -4.97 12.02
C SER A 387 -19.35 -4.31 11.46
N GLY A 388 -18.28 -4.38 12.24
CA GLY A 388 -16.97 -3.82 11.99
C GLY A 388 -16.14 -3.84 13.27
N LEU A 389 -15.06 -3.05 13.31
CA LEU A 389 -14.46 -2.71 14.61
C LEU A 389 -15.49 -1.98 15.47
N PHE A 390 -16.28 -1.08 14.83
CA PHE A 390 -17.46 -0.42 15.39
C PHE A 390 -18.70 -0.92 14.68
N GLY A 391 -19.75 -1.26 15.47
CA GLY A 391 -21.05 -1.64 14.92
C GLY A 391 -21.88 -0.42 14.54
N ALA A 392 -22.51 0.23 15.53
CA ALA A 392 -23.27 1.47 15.35
C ALA A 392 -22.62 2.62 16.12
N THR A 393 -22.61 3.81 15.50
CA THR A 393 -22.07 5.04 16.10
C THR A 393 -23.06 6.20 15.99
N SER A 394 -23.07 7.09 16.99
CA SER A 394 -23.93 8.28 17.02
C SER A 394 -23.19 9.48 17.62
N GLY A 395 -22.77 10.43 16.80
CA GLY A 395 -22.00 11.60 17.24
C GLY A 395 -20.54 11.27 17.62
N ALA A 396 -20.00 10.12 17.21
CA ALA A 396 -18.67 9.65 17.56
C ALA A 396 -17.57 10.34 16.73
N THR A 397 -16.35 10.33 17.29
CA THR A 397 -15.12 10.65 16.55
C THR A 397 -14.19 9.43 16.58
N ILE A 398 -13.91 8.88 15.39
CA ILE A 398 -13.07 7.70 15.19
C ILE A 398 -11.93 8.09 14.27
N ARG A 399 -10.67 7.89 14.74
CA ARG A 399 -9.55 8.46 14.00
C ARG A 399 -8.19 7.81 14.26
N ASP A 400 -7.29 8.07 13.32
CA ASP A 400 -5.83 7.89 13.43
C ASP A 400 -5.41 6.43 13.69
N PHE A 401 -5.86 5.46 12.87
CA PHE A 401 -5.41 4.07 12.97
C PHE A 401 -5.52 3.29 11.65
N LYS A 402 -4.84 2.15 11.62
CA LYS A 402 -4.92 1.15 10.55
C LYS A 402 -5.64 -0.10 11.06
N LEU A 403 -6.44 -0.75 10.20
CA LEU A 403 -7.12 -2.00 10.54
C LEU A 403 -6.92 -3.05 9.45
N SER A 404 -6.46 -4.24 9.85
CA SER A 404 -6.30 -5.39 8.96
C SER A 404 -6.93 -6.66 9.55
N GLY A 405 -7.39 -7.53 8.67
CA GLY A 405 -8.01 -8.80 9.05
C GLY A 405 -9.12 -9.22 8.09
N THR A 406 -10.09 -9.96 8.60
CA THR A 406 -11.20 -10.48 7.78
C THR A 406 -12.55 -10.15 8.40
N LEU A 407 -13.46 -9.65 7.57
CA LEU A 407 -14.88 -9.49 7.88
C LEU A 407 -15.69 -10.42 6.98
N THR A 408 -16.36 -11.40 7.57
CA THR A 408 -17.28 -12.30 6.85
C THR A 408 -18.71 -12.04 7.31
N VAL A 409 -19.54 -11.61 6.36
CA VAL A 409 -20.99 -11.42 6.59
C VAL A 409 -21.70 -12.64 6.04
N LYS A 410 -22.24 -13.46 6.93
CA LYS A 410 -23.07 -14.61 6.59
C LYS A 410 -24.42 -14.13 6.02
N GLU A 411 -25.44 -14.89 6.16
CA GLU A 411 -26.80 -14.48 5.83
C GLU A 411 -27.23 -13.30 6.70
N GLY A 412 -27.97 -12.35 6.14
CA GLY A 412 -28.51 -11.22 6.89
C GLY A 412 -28.50 -9.89 6.14
N THR A 413 -29.17 -8.92 6.73
CA THR A 413 -29.25 -7.53 6.29
C THR A 413 -28.36 -6.68 7.18
N GLY A 414 -27.91 -5.50 6.72
CA GLY A 414 -27.23 -4.53 7.56
C GLY A 414 -26.04 -3.82 6.93
N GLU A 415 -25.34 -3.09 7.73
CA GLU A 415 -24.24 -2.22 7.35
C GLU A 415 -22.90 -2.74 7.90
N HIS A 416 -21.91 -2.84 7.06
CA HIS A 416 -20.65 -3.52 7.34
C HIS A 416 -19.45 -2.73 6.81
N GLY A 417 -18.39 -2.63 7.62
CA GLY A 417 -17.14 -1.93 7.30
C GLY A 417 -16.19 -1.93 8.49
N ILE A 418 -15.27 -0.96 8.60
CA ILE A 418 -14.63 -0.66 9.90
C ILE A 418 -15.69 -0.12 10.87
N VAL A 419 -16.57 0.77 10.37
CA VAL A 419 -17.77 1.25 11.03
C VAL A 419 -18.97 0.75 10.25
N GLY A 420 -19.83 -0.07 10.85
CA GLY A 420 -21.04 -0.54 10.17
C GLY A 420 -21.97 0.63 9.84
N TYR A 421 -22.50 1.29 10.87
CA TYR A 421 -23.45 2.39 10.74
C TYR A 421 -22.95 3.65 11.45
N ALA A 422 -22.81 4.74 10.71
CA ALA A 422 -22.37 6.03 11.23
C ALA A 422 -23.50 7.08 11.14
N SER A 423 -23.91 7.62 12.29
CA SER A 423 -24.89 8.69 12.39
C SER A 423 -24.27 9.92 13.07
N GLY A 424 -24.22 11.07 12.40
CA GLY A 424 -23.65 12.32 12.93
C GLY A 424 -22.18 12.17 13.37
N SER A 425 -21.47 11.17 12.84
CA SER A 425 -20.15 10.76 13.30
C SER A 425 -19.04 11.21 12.32
N THR A 426 -17.84 11.41 12.86
CA THR A 426 -16.65 11.76 12.07
C THR A 426 -15.64 10.59 12.08
N ILE A 427 -15.36 10.05 10.91
CA ILE A 427 -14.36 9.02 10.65
C ILE A 427 -13.23 9.66 9.83
N ARG A 428 -12.02 9.74 10.39
CA ARG A 428 -10.92 10.38 9.71
C ARG A 428 -9.57 9.73 10.00
N ASP A 429 -8.66 9.77 9.03
CA ASP A 429 -7.34 9.15 9.12
C ASP A 429 -7.44 7.66 9.50
N VAL A 430 -8.36 6.95 8.85
CA VAL A 430 -8.62 5.52 9.08
C VAL A 430 -8.30 4.75 7.81
N HIS A 431 -7.38 3.79 7.94
CA HIS A 431 -6.86 3.05 6.79
C HIS A 431 -7.19 1.56 6.93
N SER A 432 -7.99 1.06 6.00
CA SER A 432 -8.52 -0.30 6.00
C SER A 432 -7.77 -1.19 5.01
N SER A 433 -7.29 -2.33 5.48
CA SER A 433 -6.86 -3.46 4.66
C SER A 433 -7.65 -4.73 4.99
N LEU A 434 -8.95 -4.57 5.27
CA LEU A 434 -9.85 -5.69 5.54
C LEU A 434 -10.13 -6.50 4.27
N ASN A 435 -10.14 -7.82 4.41
CA ASN A 435 -10.75 -8.72 3.43
C ASN A 435 -12.20 -8.96 3.82
N ILE A 436 -13.13 -8.42 3.03
CA ILE A 436 -14.56 -8.45 3.30
C ILE A 436 -15.23 -9.44 2.37
N ASN A 437 -15.88 -10.46 2.95
CA ASN A 437 -16.59 -11.49 2.20
C ASN A 437 -18.07 -11.45 2.59
N THR A 438 -18.96 -11.31 1.62
CA THR A 438 -20.39 -11.33 1.87
C THR A 438 -21.07 -12.52 1.22
N GLY A 439 -21.93 -13.24 1.97
CA GLY A 439 -22.80 -14.26 1.43
C GLY A 439 -23.97 -13.65 0.61
N LYS A 440 -24.73 -14.48 -0.11
CA LYS A 440 -25.95 -14.04 -0.80
C LYS A 440 -26.92 -13.36 0.17
N ALA A 441 -27.40 -12.18 -0.22
CA ALA A 441 -28.46 -11.50 0.52
C ALA A 441 -29.81 -12.20 0.28
N ASN A 442 -30.55 -12.44 1.36
CA ASN A 442 -31.94 -12.95 1.26
C ASN A 442 -32.97 -11.82 1.15
N ALA A 443 -32.61 -10.57 1.14
CA ALA A 443 -33.44 -9.37 0.91
C ALA A 443 -32.64 -8.07 1.01
N ASP A 444 -33.14 -7.07 0.49
CA ASP A 444 -32.92 -5.73 0.02
C ASP A 444 -32.06 -4.74 0.82
N THR A 445 -31.29 -5.07 1.86
CA THR A 445 -30.65 -4.04 2.67
C THR A 445 -29.29 -4.45 3.24
N LYS A 446 -28.35 -4.78 2.39
CA LYS A 446 -26.96 -4.98 2.83
C LYS A 446 -26.06 -3.90 2.22
N HIS A 447 -25.45 -3.07 3.07
CA HIS A 447 -24.54 -2.00 2.66
C HIS A 447 -23.14 -2.26 3.19
N VAL A 448 -22.17 -2.36 2.30
CA VAL A 448 -20.80 -2.75 2.63
C VAL A 448 -19.81 -1.69 2.16
N GLY A 449 -19.00 -1.19 3.09
CA GLY A 449 -17.90 -0.29 2.77
C GLY A 449 -16.57 -0.79 3.29
N GLY A 450 -15.50 -0.55 2.57
CA GLY A 450 -14.16 -0.87 3.05
C GLY A 450 -13.81 -0.14 4.35
N VAL A 451 -14.41 1.04 4.57
CA VAL A 451 -14.28 1.85 5.78
C VAL A 451 -15.62 2.00 6.50
N VAL A 452 -16.68 2.44 5.82
CA VAL A 452 -17.99 2.68 6.44
C VAL A 452 -19.09 2.00 5.65
N GLY A 453 -19.91 1.17 6.29
CA GLY A 453 -21.09 0.57 5.67
C GLY A 453 -22.10 1.63 5.23
N SER A 454 -22.55 2.46 6.16
CA SER A 454 -23.52 3.53 5.88
C SER A 454 -23.24 4.83 6.61
N LEU A 455 -23.37 5.96 5.90
CA LEU A 455 -23.26 7.33 6.42
C LEU A 455 -24.64 8.00 6.48
N PHE A 456 -25.02 8.50 7.65
CA PHE A 456 -26.27 9.20 7.90
C PHE A 456 -26.06 10.46 8.75
N ASN A 457 -27.03 11.37 8.73
CA ASN A 457 -27.14 12.49 9.65
C ASN A 457 -25.90 13.40 9.72
N SER A 458 -25.40 13.83 8.56
CA SER A 458 -24.23 14.71 8.43
C SER A 458 -22.92 14.08 8.89
N SER A 459 -22.78 12.77 8.73
CA SER A 459 -21.55 12.05 8.99
C SER A 459 -20.46 12.40 7.97
N ILE A 460 -19.21 12.29 8.40
CA ILE A 460 -18.03 12.64 7.62
C ILE A 460 -17.07 11.44 7.58
N ALA A 461 -16.68 11.04 6.36
CA ALA A 461 -15.53 10.18 6.12
C ALA A 461 -14.45 10.99 5.37
N THR A 462 -13.31 11.19 6.00
CA THR A 462 -12.25 12.03 5.41
C THR A 462 -10.87 11.49 5.70
N ARG A 463 -9.97 11.62 4.72
CA ARG A 463 -8.58 11.12 4.78
C ARG A 463 -8.52 9.62 5.13
N CYS A 464 -9.40 8.83 4.49
CA CYS A 464 -9.50 7.40 4.68
C CYS A 464 -9.02 6.66 3.43
N SER A 465 -8.52 5.44 3.62
CA SER A 465 -8.16 4.57 2.50
C SER A 465 -8.61 3.14 2.68
N PHE A 466 -8.76 2.46 1.55
CA PHE A 466 -9.01 1.03 1.48
C PHE A 466 -7.98 0.36 0.56
N THR A 467 -7.29 -0.67 1.08
CA THR A 467 -6.30 -1.46 0.33
C THR A 467 -6.64 -2.96 0.32
N GLY A 468 -7.75 -3.34 0.95
CA GLY A 468 -8.20 -4.73 1.06
C GLY A 468 -8.98 -5.21 -0.16
N THR A 469 -9.76 -6.26 0.04
CA THR A 469 -10.64 -6.84 -0.99
C THR A 469 -12.07 -6.94 -0.47
N ILE A 470 -13.04 -6.48 -1.26
CA ILE A 470 -14.46 -6.77 -1.06
C ILE A 470 -14.87 -7.79 -2.12
N SER A 471 -15.26 -9.00 -1.66
CA SER A 471 -15.84 -10.06 -2.49
C SER A 471 -17.30 -10.22 -2.10
N ASP A 472 -18.19 -9.78 -2.98
CA ASP A 472 -19.62 -9.70 -2.71
C ASP A 472 -20.43 -10.67 -3.57
N ALA A 473 -21.25 -11.48 -2.93
CA ALA A 473 -22.15 -12.44 -3.61
C ALA A 473 -23.56 -11.89 -3.89
N GLY A 474 -23.83 -10.60 -3.61
CA GLY A 474 -25.11 -9.96 -3.93
C GLY A 474 -25.66 -9.05 -2.82
N SER A 475 -24.88 -8.12 -2.31
CA SER A 475 -25.35 -7.03 -1.46
C SER A 475 -26.14 -6.00 -2.27
N ASN A 476 -26.82 -5.07 -1.59
CA ASN A 476 -27.52 -3.96 -2.26
C ASN A 476 -26.54 -2.90 -2.75
N THR A 477 -25.57 -2.55 -1.88
CA THR A 477 -24.55 -1.54 -2.22
C THR A 477 -23.19 -1.94 -1.65
N ILE A 478 -22.14 -1.76 -2.44
CA ILE A 478 -20.76 -1.92 -1.99
C ILE A 478 -19.90 -0.75 -2.45
N GLY A 479 -19.02 -0.27 -1.58
CA GLY A 479 -18.07 0.80 -1.90
C GLY A 479 -16.72 0.58 -1.25
N GLY A 480 -15.65 0.93 -1.95
CA GLY A 480 -14.30 0.80 -1.40
C GLY A 480 -14.10 1.62 -0.12
N ILE A 481 -14.75 2.78 -0.02
CA ILE A 481 -14.74 3.60 1.20
C ILE A 481 -16.09 3.51 1.91
N VAL A 482 -17.20 3.83 1.23
CA VAL A 482 -18.54 3.89 1.83
C VAL A 482 -19.52 3.07 1.00
N GLY A 483 -20.31 2.21 1.65
CA GLY A 483 -21.38 1.45 0.97
C GLY A 483 -22.55 2.33 0.58
N TYR A 484 -23.11 3.06 1.54
CA TYR A 484 -24.34 3.83 1.35
C TYR A 484 -24.29 5.20 2.08
N ALA A 485 -24.91 6.22 1.48
CA ALA A 485 -25.06 7.55 2.07
C ALA A 485 -26.47 8.11 1.84
N ASP A 486 -27.17 8.55 2.89
CA ASP A 486 -28.54 9.10 2.82
C ASP A 486 -28.86 10.05 3.99
N GLN A 487 -30.08 10.56 3.99
CA GLN A 487 -30.82 11.37 4.97
C GLN A 487 -30.39 12.82 5.10
N THR A 488 -29.13 13.18 5.08
CA THR A 488 -28.68 14.56 5.18
C THR A 488 -27.35 14.76 4.46
N ALA A 489 -26.78 15.96 4.54
CA ALA A 489 -25.54 16.36 3.87
C ALA A 489 -24.31 15.64 4.44
N ASN A 490 -24.15 14.34 4.13
CA ASN A 490 -22.95 13.59 4.45
C ASN A 490 -21.77 14.02 3.56
N THR A 491 -20.56 13.82 4.02
CA THR A 491 -19.35 14.23 3.30
C THR A 491 -18.36 13.07 3.19
N ILE A 492 -17.84 12.84 1.98
CA ILE A 492 -16.65 12.03 1.73
C ILE A 492 -15.60 12.95 1.08
N SER A 493 -14.41 13.04 1.70
CA SER A 493 -13.34 13.89 1.17
C SER A 493 -11.96 13.35 1.45
N TYR A 494 -11.01 13.60 0.54
CA TYR A 494 -9.62 13.14 0.68
C TYR A 494 -9.52 11.64 0.94
N CYS A 495 -10.30 10.83 0.23
CA CYS A 495 -10.31 9.38 0.38
C CYS A 495 -9.79 8.70 -0.90
N ILE A 496 -9.03 7.62 -0.73
CA ILE A 496 -8.53 6.83 -1.86
C ILE A 496 -8.86 5.35 -1.65
N ASN A 497 -9.38 4.73 -2.70
CA ASN A 497 -9.45 3.27 -2.82
C ASN A 497 -8.24 2.77 -3.65
N TYR A 498 -7.43 1.91 -3.05
CA TYR A 498 -6.35 1.16 -3.69
C TYR A 498 -6.70 -0.32 -3.87
N GLY A 499 -7.74 -0.77 -3.17
CA GLY A 499 -8.13 -2.17 -3.06
C GLY A 499 -9.02 -2.65 -4.21
N THR A 500 -9.48 -3.88 -4.10
CA THR A 500 -10.39 -4.51 -5.06
C THR A 500 -11.82 -4.51 -4.53
N VAL A 501 -12.76 -4.05 -5.35
CA VAL A 501 -14.21 -4.04 -5.05
C VAL A 501 -14.92 -4.86 -6.14
N HIS A 502 -15.35 -6.07 -5.79
CA HIS A 502 -15.98 -7.00 -6.73
C HIS A 502 -17.36 -7.43 -6.24
N SER A 503 -18.36 -7.41 -7.13
CA SER A 503 -19.68 -7.98 -6.89
C SER A 503 -20.14 -8.90 -8.01
N GLU A 504 -20.68 -10.07 -7.61
CA GLU A 504 -21.40 -10.98 -8.49
C GLU A 504 -22.90 -10.65 -8.61
N GLY A 505 -23.39 -9.68 -7.81
CA GLY A 505 -24.80 -9.30 -7.76
C GLY A 505 -25.28 -8.58 -9.02
N ALA A 506 -26.37 -9.06 -9.61
CA ALA A 506 -26.92 -8.52 -10.87
C ALA A 506 -27.39 -7.06 -10.75
N SER A 507 -27.74 -6.58 -9.56
CA SER A 507 -28.26 -5.23 -9.29
C SER A 507 -27.54 -4.51 -8.16
N THR A 508 -26.35 -5.00 -7.76
CA THR A 508 -25.54 -4.38 -6.70
C THR A 508 -24.93 -3.07 -7.18
N ASN A 509 -25.21 -1.97 -6.47
CA ASN A 509 -24.59 -0.69 -6.75
C ASN A 509 -23.13 -0.71 -6.22
N THR A 510 -22.19 -0.78 -7.14
CA THR A 510 -20.77 -1.01 -6.86
C THR A 510 -19.93 0.22 -7.19
N GLY A 511 -19.18 0.76 -6.22
CA GLY A 511 -18.32 1.92 -6.45
C GLY A 511 -16.96 1.79 -5.76
N GLY A 512 -15.92 2.32 -6.40
CA GLY A 512 -14.59 2.36 -5.79
C GLY A 512 -14.52 3.24 -4.55
N ILE A 513 -15.32 4.32 -4.51
CA ILE A 513 -15.43 5.21 -3.34
C ILE A 513 -16.77 5.01 -2.64
N LEU A 514 -17.88 5.04 -3.40
CA LEU A 514 -19.23 5.03 -2.83
C LEU A 514 -20.15 4.11 -3.63
N GLY A 515 -20.82 3.15 -2.96
CA GLY A 515 -21.78 2.25 -3.61
C GLY A 515 -23.02 3.02 -4.07
N TYR A 516 -23.71 3.70 -3.17
CA TYR A 516 -24.96 4.41 -3.51
C TYR A 516 -25.16 5.66 -2.67
N VAL A 517 -25.59 6.75 -3.31
CA VAL A 517 -26.01 7.98 -2.65
C VAL A 517 -27.45 8.36 -3.02
N ASN A 518 -28.27 8.68 -2.00
CA ASN A 518 -29.69 9.01 -2.13
C ASN A 518 -30.07 10.38 -1.55
N HIS A 519 -29.12 11.32 -1.42
CA HIS A 519 -29.36 12.65 -0.89
C HIS A 519 -28.72 13.73 -1.76
N ASP A 520 -29.44 14.86 -1.98
CA ASP A 520 -28.99 15.97 -2.81
C ASP A 520 -27.91 16.84 -2.15
N GLY A 521 -27.92 16.95 -0.82
CA GLY A 521 -26.90 17.69 -0.05
C GLY A 521 -25.59 16.93 0.20
N PHE A 522 -25.40 15.73 -0.38
CA PHE A 522 -24.17 14.96 -0.25
C PHE A 522 -22.98 15.68 -0.90
N LYS A 523 -21.80 15.60 -0.28
CA LYS A 523 -20.57 16.21 -0.76
C LYS A 523 -19.48 15.16 -1.01
N LEU A 524 -18.88 15.22 -2.20
CA LEU A 524 -17.77 14.37 -2.62
C LEU A 524 -16.64 15.23 -3.20
N SER A 525 -15.44 15.16 -2.61
CA SER A 525 -14.32 15.97 -3.10
C SER A 525 -12.96 15.38 -2.76
N TYR A 526 -11.96 15.64 -3.60
CA TYR A 526 -10.58 15.20 -3.40
C TYR A 526 -10.46 13.69 -3.15
N CYS A 527 -11.14 12.90 -3.96
CA CYS A 527 -11.16 11.45 -3.84
C CYS A 527 -10.65 10.78 -5.11
N ALA A 528 -10.04 9.61 -4.98
CA ALA A 528 -9.58 8.84 -6.13
C ALA A 528 -9.84 7.35 -5.97
N ASN A 529 -10.18 6.69 -7.07
CA ASN A 529 -10.13 5.24 -7.19
C ASN A 529 -8.95 4.87 -8.09
N VAL A 530 -7.94 4.23 -7.52
CA VAL A 530 -6.78 3.65 -8.22
C VAL A 530 -6.75 2.13 -8.11
N GLY A 531 -7.71 1.56 -7.36
CA GLY A 531 -7.95 0.13 -7.26
C GLY A 531 -8.88 -0.40 -8.34
N SER A 532 -9.14 -1.70 -8.31
CA SER A 532 -10.01 -2.38 -9.29
C SER A 532 -11.47 -2.40 -8.81
N VAL A 533 -12.40 -2.09 -9.73
CA VAL A 533 -13.85 -2.17 -9.49
C VAL A 533 -14.48 -3.05 -10.56
N SER A 534 -15.25 -4.06 -10.16
CA SER A 534 -15.95 -4.93 -11.07
C SER A 534 -17.35 -5.31 -10.58
N GLY A 535 -18.30 -5.37 -11.50
CA GLY A 535 -19.70 -5.65 -11.24
C GLY A 535 -20.56 -5.48 -12.49
N ASN A 536 -21.89 -5.48 -12.34
CA ASN A 536 -22.79 -5.22 -13.47
C ASN A 536 -22.62 -3.78 -13.94
N LYS A 537 -22.31 -3.58 -15.23
CA LYS A 537 -22.03 -2.27 -15.85
C LYS A 537 -23.12 -1.22 -15.64
N GLU A 538 -24.38 -1.65 -15.48
CA GLU A 538 -25.50 -0.72 -15.23
C GLU A 538 -25.42 -0.12 -13.80
N TYR A 539 -24.86 -0.85 -12.83
CA TYR A 539 -24.87 -0.49 -11.42
C TYR A 539 -23.46 -0.27 -10.85
N ALA A 540 -22.43 -0.43 -11.66
CA ALA A 540 -21.05 -0.29 -11.26
C ALA A 540 -20.41 0.97 -11.87
N GLY A 541 -19.65 1.72 -11.04
CA GLY A 541 -18.87 2.88 -11.45
C GLY A 541 -17.53 2.92 -10.73
N GLN A 542 -16.50 3.42 -11.39
CA GLN A 542 -15.15 3.51 -10.81
C GLN A 542 -15.10 4.32 -9.52
N LEU A 543 -15.94 5.34 -9.36
CA LEU A 543 -16.06 6.15 -8.16
C LEU A 543 -17.35 5.87 -7.41
N VAL A 544 -18.48 5.98 -8.11
CA VAL A 544 -19.82 5.88 -7.52
C VAL A 544 -20.68 4.89 -8.31
N GLY A 545 -21.21 3.86 -7.64
CA GLY A 545 -22.09 2.88 -8.27
C GLY A 545 -23.41 3.49 -8.71
N ARG A 546 -24.10 4.18 -7.81
CA ARG A 546 -25.38 4.84 -8.12
C ARG A 546 -25.54 6.18 -7.41
N GLN A 547 -26.03 7.17 -8.17
CA GLN A 547 -26.51 8.46 -7.67
C GLN A 547 -27.99 8.61 -8.00
N ALA A 548 -28.87 8.59 -6.98
CA ALA A 548 -30.33 8.66 -7.19
C ALA A 548 -30.87 10.08 -7.21
N LYS A 549 -30.23 11.03 -6.55
CA LYS A 549 -30.65 12.43 -6.46
C LYS A 549 -29.60 13.33 -7.10
N LYS A 550 -30.05 14.42 -7.77
CA LYS A 550 -29.15 15.45 -8.28
C LYS A 550 -28.44 16.10 -7.09
N MET A 551 -27.11 16.16 -7.13
CA MET A 551 -26.32 16.81 -6.09
C MET A 551 -26.45 18.34 -6.18
N SER A 552 -26.77 19.00 -5.07
CA SER A 552 -26.83 20.48 -4.97
C SER A 552 -25.45 21.12 -5.09
N THR A 553 -24.38 20.39 -4.69
CA THR A 553 -22.99 20.76 -4.88
C THR A 553 -22.33 19.68 -5.75
N LEU A 554 -21.81 20.09 -6.91
CA LEU A 554 -21.14 19.17 -7.81
C LEU A 554 -19.87 18.61 -7.15
N PRO A 555 -19.53 17.31 -7.37
CA PRO A 555 -18.26 16.75 -6.93
C PRO A 555 -17.09 17.52 -7.53
N THR A 556 -15.99 17.65 -6.77
CA THR A 556 -14.79 18.36 -7.21
C THR A 556 -13.54 17.56 -6.92
N PHE A 557 -12.58 17.58 -7.87
CA PHE A 557 -11.29 16.88 -7.72
C PHE A 557 -11.48 15.40 -7.43
N ILE A 558 -12.30 14.71 -8.23
CA ILE A 558 -12.56 13.29 -8.14
C ILE A 558 -11.98 12.58 -9.37
N TYR A 559 -11.19 11.52 -9.13
CA TYR A 559 -10.35 10.88 -10.15
C TYR A 559 -10.53 9.37 -10.16
N TYR A 560 -10.46 8.77 -11.35
CA TYR A 560 -10.42 7.32 -11.52
C TYR A 560 -9.39 6.91 -12.58
N MET A 561 -8.84 5.71 -12.46
CA MET A 561 -7.73 5.26 -13.27
C MET A 561 -8.20 4.71 -14.63
N GLU A 562 -7.38 4.93 -15.66
CA GLU A 562 -7.58 4.33 -16.99
C GLU A 562 -7.45 2.79 -16.97
N GLY A 563 -8.05 2.13 -17.96
CA GLY A 563 -7.88 0.69 -18.24
C GLY A 563 -9.00 -0.21 -17.74
N GLU A 564 -9.94 0.32 -16.94
CA GLU A 564 -11.14 -0.39 -16.53
C GLU A 564 -12.32 -0.06 -17.47
N GLN A 565 -13.21 -1.04 -17.70
CA GLN A 565 -14.35 -0.84 -18.63
C GLN A 565 -15.51 -0.04 -18.06
N LEU A 566 -15.36 0.53 -16.84
CA LEU A 566 -16.39 1.26 -16.13
C LEU A 566 -16.11 2.75 -16.16
N GLU A 567 -17.18 3.54 -16.32
CA GLU A 567 -17.13 5.01 -16.16
C GLU A 567 -16.97 5.41 -14.68
N GLY A 568 -16.70 6.70 -14.42
CA GLY A 568 -16.59 7.20 -13.04
C GLY A 568 -17.88 7.00 -12.22
N PHE A 569 -19.04 7.09 -12.85
CA PHE A 569 -20.36 6.81 -12.27
C PHE A 569 -21.05 5.71 -13.05
N GLY A 570 -21.68 4.75 -12.35
CA GLY A 570 -22.58 3.77 -12.94
C GLY A 570 -23.93 4.44 -13.28
N THR A 571 -24.98 4.14 -12.53
CA THR A 571 -26.29 4.83 -12.74
C THR A 571 -26.30 6.21 -12.10
N THR A 572 -26.64 7.25 -12.86
CA THR A 572 -26.76 8.62 -12.35
C THR A 572 -28.07 9.28 -12.78
N SER A 573 -28.69 10.02 -11.87
CA SER A 573 -29.85 10.90 -12.16
C SER A 573 -29.45 12.23 -12.81
N ASP A 574 -28.17 12.57 -12.87
CA ASP A 574 -27.67 13.83 -13.38
C ASP A 574 -26.32 13.66 -14.12
N ALA A 575 -26.39 13.67 -15.43
CA ALA A 575 -25.21 13.55 -16.29
C ALA A 575 -24.17 14.68 -16.05
N THR A 576 -24.58 15.84 -15.53
CA THR A 576 -23.64 16.94 -15.20
C THR A 576 -22.73 16.56 -14.05
N THR A 577 -23.25 15.85 -13.04
CA THR A 577 -22.47 15.33 -11.91
C THR A 577 -21.42 14.33 -12.37
N ALA A 578 -21.79 13.42 -13.27
CA ALA A 578 -20.87 12.41 -13.78
C ALA A 578 -19.68 13.00 -14.56
N LYS A 579 -19.88 14.10 -15.28
CA LYS A 579 -18.84 14.81 -16.05
C LYS A 579 -17.73 15.41 -15.19
N ASN A 580 -17.93 15.55 -13.88
CA ASN A 580 -16.90 16.06 -12.97
C ASN A 580 -15.91 14.96 -12.55
N ALA A 581 -16.17 13.70 -12.85
CA ALA A 581 -15.21 12.63 -12.69
C ALA A 581 -14.13 12.70 -13.76
N THR A 582 -12.88 12.73 -13.36
CA THR A 582 -11.74 12.88 -14.27
C THR A 582 -10.97 11.57 -14.36
N LEU A 583 -10.80 11.08 -15.59
CA LEU A 583 -9.93 9.94 -15.89
C LEU A 583 -8.46 10.39 -15.72
N ILE A 584 -7.65 9.58 -15.07
CA ILE A 584 -6.21 9.79 -14.96
C ILE A 584 -5.46 8.59 -15.53
N THR A 585 -4.40 8.87 -16.30
CA THR A 585 -3.58 7.81 -16.87
C THR A 585 -2.58 7.27 -15.83
N LYS A 586 -2.14 6.03 -16.00
CA LYS A 586 -1.08 5.44 -15.16
C LYS A 586 0.20 6.27 -15.24
N SER A 587 0.52 6.79 -16.42
CA SER A 587 1.68 7.66 -16.65
C SER A 587 1.58 8.98 -15.87
N ASP A 588 0.43 9.66 -15.93
CA ASP A 588 0.24 10.91 -15.20
C ASP A 588 0.25 10.70 -13.68
N MET A 589 -0.32 9.60 -13.23
CA MET A 589 -0.30 9.22 -11.83
C MET A 589 1.14 8.93 -11.34
N ALA A 590 1.93 8.17 -12.11
CA ALA A 590 3.32 7.88 -11.77
C ALA A 590 4.21 9.12 -11.74
N ARG A 591 3.87 10.15 -12.52
CA ARG A 591 4.55 11.47 -12.52
C ARG A 591 4.09 12.41 -11.41
N GLY A 592 3.17 11.99 -10.53
CA GLY A 592 2.71 12.77 -9.39
C GLY A 592 1.53 13.72 -9.68
N GLU A 593 0.93 13.71 -10.86
CA GLU A 593 -0.19 14.60 -11.21
C GLU A 593 -1.38 14.39 -10.28
N LEU A 594 -1.77 13.13 -10.02
CA LEU A 594 -2.87 12.83 -9.10
C LEU A 594 -2.60 13.39 -7.71
N THR A 595 -1.38 13.22 -7.19
CA THR A 595 -0.98 13.74 -5.88
C THR A 595 -1.09 15.26 -5.81
N ALA A 596 -0.62 15.95 -6.84
CA ALA A 596 -0.70 17.41 -6.94
C ALA A 596 -2.16 17.90 -7.00
N GLN A 597 -3.01 17.24 -7.79
CA GLN A 597 -4.43 17.61 -7.92
C GLN A 597 -5.22 17.37 -6.63
N LEU A 598 -4.95 16.26 -5.93
CA LEU A 598 -5.59 15.95 -4.64
C LEU A 598 -5.12 16.89 -3.51
N ASN A 599 -3.92 17.48 -3.63
CA ASN A 599 -3.39 18.50 -2.71
C ASN A 599 -3.69 19.94 -3.15
N ARG A 600 -4.46 20.15 -4.21
CA ARG A 600 -4.72 21.50 -4.75
C ARG A 600 -5.21 22.47 -3.68
N GLY A 601 -4.56 23.64 -3.58
CA GLY A 601 -4.82 24.63 -2.55
C GLY A 601 -4.21 24.33 -1.18
N LYS A 602 -3.40 23.28 -1.05
CA LYS A 602 -2.61 22.98 0.15
C LYS A 602 -1.21 23.57 0.05
N THR A 603 -0.63 23.90 1.18
CA THR A 603 0.79 24.24 1.30
C THR A 603 1.57 22.98 1.70
N SER A 604 2.89 23.02 1.62
CA SER A 604 3.76 21.92 2.10
C SER A 604 3.45 21.48 3.54
N ALA A 605 3.09 22.42 4.42
CA ALA A 605 2.71 22.13 5.81
C ALA A 605 1.30 21.52 5.97
N THR A 606 0.43 21.61 4.97
CA THR A 606 -0.98 21.17 5.01
C THR A 606 -1.30 20.06 4.00
N MET A 607 -0.32 19.57 3.27
CA MET A 607 -0.49 18.44 2.34
C MET A 607 -1.01 17.20 3.05
N ILE A 608 -1.83 16.45 2.32
CA ILE A 608 -2.48 15.22 2.80
C ILE A 608 -1.87 13.99 2.13
N PHE A 609 -1.53 14.13 0.85
CA PHE A 609 -1.00 13.05 0.03
C PHE A 609 0.47 13.30 -0.31
N PHE A 610 1.25 12.26 -0.27
CA PHE A 610 2.68 12.25 -0.55
C PHE A 610 2.97 11.21 -1.61
N GLN A 611 3.99 11.42 -2.40
CA GLN A 611 4.43 10.46 -3.40
C GLN A 611 5.91 10.70 -3.68
N ASN A 612 6.69 9.64 -3.69
CA ASN A 612 8.06 9.67 -4.17
C ASN A 612 8.03 9.45 -5.68
N ILE A 613 8.52 10.39 -6.47
CA ILE A 613 8.56 10.32 -7.93
C ILE A 613 9.97 10.56 -8.43
N ASN A 614 10.26 10.16 -9.68
CA ASN A 614 11.56 10.35 -10.35
C ASN A 614 12.74 9.61 -9.68
N GLU A 615 12.49 8.53 -8.93
CA GLU A 615 13.53 7.73 -8.29
C GLU A 615 13.59 6.27 -8.84
N GLY A 616 13.16 6.07 -10.07
CA GLY A 616 13.20 4.76 -10.73
C GLY A 616 12.37 3.71 -10.00
N GLU A 617 12.96 2.56 -9.67
CA GLU A 617 12.27 1.45 -8.98
C GLU A 617 11.79 1.78 -7.56
N GLN A 618 12.32 2.86 -6.95
CA GLN A 618 11.89 3.33 -5.62
C GLN A 618 10.76 4.36 -5.67
N SER A 619 10.25 4.67 -6.86
CA SER A 619 9.14 5.59 -7.03
C SER A 619 7.82 4.98 -6.60
N ASP A 620 6.97 5.77 -5.91
CA ASP A 620 5.62 5.35 -5.55
C ASP A 620 4.71 5.39 -6.79
N PRO A 621 3.96 4.34 -7.09
CA PRO A 621 3.11 4.31 -8.29
C PRO A 621 1.87 5.21 -8.19
N TYR A 622 1.50 5.66 -6.98
CA TYR A 622 0.31 6.45 -6.67
C TYR A 622 0.48 7.25 -5.38
N PRO A 623 -0.41 8.22 -5.09
CA PRO A 623 -0.40 9.00 -3.84
C PRO A 623 -0.54 8.12 -2.61
N LEU A 624 0.16 8.45 -1.53
CA LEU A 624 0.11 7.80 -0.21
C LEU A 624 -0.29 8.80 0.87
N PHE A 625 -0.85 8.31 1.98
CA PHE A 625 -1.18 9.15 3.16
C PHE A 625 -0.02 9.33 4.12
N THR A 626 0.93 8.40 4.14
CA THR A 626 2.05 8.44 5.07
C THR A 626 3.19 9.25 4.51
N GLY A 627 3.48 10.41 5.13
CA GLY A 627 4.77 11.07 4.97
C GLY A 627 5.83 10.34 5.77
N LEU A 628 6.37 9.24 5.27
CA LEU A 628 7.64 8.73 5.79
C LEU A 628 8.74 9.75 5.44
N PRO A 629 9.81 9.88 6.24
CA PRO A 629 10.90 10.81 5.93
C PRO A 629 11.49 10.63 4.54
N GLU A 630 11.43 9.43 4.01
CA GLU A 630 11.84 9.06 2.64
C GLU A 630 10.77 9.35 1.57
N HIS A 631 9.53 9.62 1.94
CA HIS A 631 8.46 9.98 1.02
C HIS A 631 8.42 11.49 0.87
N LYS A 632 8.98 11.97 -0.20
CA LYS A 632 9.07 13.41 -0.50
C LYS A 632 7.72 13.99 -0.90
N ILE A 633 7.53 15.27 -0.61
CA ILE A 633 6.34 16.01 -1.03
C ILE A 633 6.44 16.26 -2.54
N VAL A 634 5.35 16.03 -3.27
CA VAL A 634 5.25 16.36 -4.69
C VAL A 634 4.88 17.82 -4.87
N TYR A 635 5.69 18.55 -5.63
CA TYR A 635 5.41 19.93 -6.02
C TYR A 635 5.13 20.03 -7.51
N THR A 636 4.48 21.14 -7.93
CA THR A 636 4.22 21.43 -9.32
C THR A 636 4.99 22.65 -9.77
N GLY A 637 5.53 22.56 -10.97
CA GLY A 637 6.03 23.70 -11.71
C GLY A 637 5.26 23.86 -13.03
N THR A 638 5.45 25.00 -13.69
CA THR A 638 4.86 25.24 -15.01
C THR A 638 5.88 25.84 -15.96
N PHE A 639 5.79 25.43 -17.22
CA PHE A 639 6.45 26.10 -18.33
C PHE A 639 5.46 26.26 -19.50
N GLY A 640 5.58 27.35 -20.25
CA GLY A 640 4.68 27.64 -21.36
C GLY A 640 5.20 27.05 -22.67
N LYS A 641 4.32 26.45 -23.48
CA LYS A 641 4.63 26.02 -24.86
C LYS A 641 3.67 26.66 -25.83
N LYS A 642 4.21 27.22 -26.90
CA LYS A 642 3.43 27.77 -28.02
C LYS A 642 2.78 26.63 -28.79
N LYS A 643 1.46 26.51 -28.76
CA LYS A 643 0.71 25.53 -29.52
C LYS A 643 0.45 25.97 -30.96
N SER A 644 0.30 27.29 -31.16
CA SER A 644 0.20 27.97 -32.44
C SER A 644 0.66 29.41 -32.29
N SER A 645 0.70 30.18 -33.35
CA SER A 645 1.06 31.61 -33.29
C SER A 645 0.19 32.47 -32.37
N THR A 646 -0.97 31.95 -31.93
CA THR A 646 -1.95 32.69 -31.12
C THR A 646 -2.20 32.03 -29.74
N ASP A 647 -1.96 30.73 -29.58
CA ASP A 647 -2.33 30.00 -28.37
C ASP A 647 -1.11 29.49 -27.64
N THR A 648 -0.96 29.91 -26.38
CA THR A 648 0.03 29.38 -25.46
C THR A 648 -0.65 28.42 -24.49
N VAL A 649 -0.15 27.20 -24.36
CA VAL A 649 -0.61 26.20 -23.39
C VAL A 649 0.45 26.06 -22.32
N ASN A 650 0.05 26.26 -21.07
CA ASN A 650 0.92 25.97 -19.93
C ASN A 650 0.98 24.45 -19.70
N TYR A 651 2.17 23.93 -19.62
CA TYR A 651 2.42 22.54 -19.23
C TYR A 651 2.84 22.49 -17.77
N ASN A 652 2.22 21.62 -17.01
CA ASN A 652 2.62 21.33 -15.63
C ASN A 652 3.70 20.24 -15.65
N PHE A 653 4.69 20.40 -14.80
CA PHE A 653 5.62 19.32 -14.45
C PHE A 653 5.56 19.09 -12.93
N TYR A 654 5.93 17.89 -12.52
CA TYR A 654 5.90 17.47 -11.12
C TYR A 654 7.27 16.90 -10.75
N VAL A 655 7.79 17.30 -9.61
CA VAL A 655 9.10 16.88 -9.10
C VAL A 655 9.11 16.92 -7.58
N ASN A 656 9.79 15.98 -6.93
CA ASN A 656 10.04 16.04 -5.50
C ASN A 656 11.08 17.12 -5.17
N GLU A 657 11.04 17.66 -3.95
CA GLU A 657 12.09 18.58 -3.46
C GLU A 657 13.44 17.87 -3.42
N GLY A 658 14.43 18.42 -4.12
CA GLY A 658 15.74 17.82 -4.29
C GLY A 658 15.78 16.56 -5.18
N GLY A 659 14.67 16.19 -5.82
CA GLY A 659 14.59 15.07 -6.77
C GLY A 659 15.07 15.46 -8.18
N HIS A 660 15.05 14.49 -9.09
CA HIS A 660 15.50 14.64 -10.48
C HIS A 660 14.32 14.80 -11.43
N LEU A 661 14.41 15.76 -12.36
CA LEU A 661 13.50 15.91 -13.49
C LEU A 661 14.27 15.57 -14.76
N PRO A 662 13.90 14.49 -15.49
CA PRO A 662 14.69 14.01 -16.63
C PRO A 662 14.85 15.03 -17.76
N GLU A 663 13.82 15.84 -18.04
CA GLU A 663 13.80 16.81 -19.13
C GLU A 663 13.08 18.09 -18.71
N LEU A 664 13.73 19.23 -18.83
CA LEU A 664 13.16 20.55 -18.62
C LEU A 664 13.32 21.41 -19.87
N SER A 665 12.32 21.45 -20.73
CA SER A 665 12.29 22.30 -21.91
C SER A 665 11.65 23.65 -21.58
N LEU A 666 12.45 24.71 -21.48
CA LEU A 666 11.99 26.07 -21.21
C LEU A 666 11.48 26.71 -22.51
N ILE A 667 10.26 27.26 -22.54
CA ILE A 667 9.64 27.79 -23.76
C ILE A 667 9.07 29.21 -23.57
N ASP A 668 7.99 29.38 -22.80
CA ASP A 668 7.28 30.66 -22.70
C ASP A 668 7.20 31.25 -21.29
N ALA A 669 7.36 30.45 -20.27
CA ALA A 669 7.34 30.84 -18.85
C ALA A 669 7.91 29.71 -18.00
N PHE A 670 8.41 30.07 -16.83
CA PHE A 670 8.91 29.07 -15.89
C PHE A 670 8.58 29.46 -14.45
N THR A 671 8.06 28.49 -13.70
CA THR A 671 7.92 28.58 -12.24
C THR A 671 8.22 27.24 -11.61
N SER A 672 8.77 27.23 -10.42
CA SER A 672 8.85 26.05 -9.56
C SER A 672 8.66 26.46 -8.13
N SER A 673 7.99 25.60 -7.36
CA SER A 673 7.78 25.80 -5.92
C SER A 673 8.84 25.12 -5.07
N VAL A 674 9.77 24.34 -5.68
CA VAL A 674 10.86 23.62 -5.00
C VAL A 674 12.16 23.68 -5.80
N ALA A 675 13.26 23.43 -5.11
CA ALA A 675 14.54 23.15 -5.72
C ALA A 675 14.62 21.68 -6.16
N PHE A 676 15.23 21.43 -7.32
CA PHE A 676 15.41 20.11 -7.93
C PHE A 676 16.63 20.08 -8.86
N ILE A 677 16.98 18.92 -9.38
CA ILE A 677 18.01 18.76 -10.43
C ILE A 677 17.30 18.48 -11.76
N ALA A 678 17.58 19.26 -12.79
CA ALA A 678 17.21 18.91 -14.16
C ALA A 678 18.33 18.10 -14.77
N ASP A 679 18.05 16.83 -15.15
CA ASP A 679 19.06 15.96 -15.76
C ASP A 679 19.44 16.50 -17.13
N HIS A 680 18.49 17.04 -17.87
CA HIS A 680 18.71 17.80 -19.09
C HIS A 680 17.81 19.05 -19.10
N VAL A 681 18.37 20.20 -19.41
CA VAL A 681 17.63 21.46 -19.61
C VAL A 681 17.94 22.07 -20.95
N SER A 682 16.91 22.55 -21.65
CA SER A 682 17.05 23.19 -22.94
C SER A 682 16.23 24.49 -23.04
N TYR A 683 16.77 25.50 -23.72
CA TYR A 683 16.06 26.71 -24.08
C TYR A 683 16.49 27.19 -25.45
N SER A 684 15.56 27.45 -26.38
CA SER A 684 15.87 27.92 -27.72
C SER A 684 14.81 28.90 -28.23
N PHE A 685 15.25 29.94 -28.90
CA PHE A 685 14.38 30.90 -29.59
C PHE A 685 15.09 31.60 -30.74
N GLN A 686 14.36 32.35 -31.54
CA GLN A 686 14.92 33.21 -32.61
C GLN A 686 14.88 34.67 -32.17
N PRO A 687 15.99 35.28 -31.76
CA PRO A 687 16.03 36.68 -31.37
C PRO A 687 15.87 37.60 -32.60
N ALA A 688 15.26 38.76 -32.37
CA ALA A 688 15.07 39.76 -33.43
C ALA A 688 16.42 40.42 -33.89
N ASN A 689 17.42 40.42 -32.99
CA ASN A 689 18.74 41.02 -33.21
C ASN A 689 19.84 40.06 -32.74
N ALA A 690 21.07 40.23 -33.23
CA ALA A 690 22.22 39.48 -32.79
C ALA A 690 22.52 39.73 -31.28
N TRP A 691 22.23 40.90 -30.79
CA TRP A 691 22.29 41.26 -29.37
C TRP A 691 20.95 41.03 -28.66
N GLY A 692 20.99 40.57 -27.43
CA GLY A 692 19.80 40.42 -26.59
C GLY A 692 20.12 40.43 -25.10
N THR A 693 19.07 40.52 -24.28
CA THR A 693 19.17 40.33 -22.86
C THR A 693 18.75 38.91 -22.47
N ILE A 694 19.31 38.39 -21.39
CA ILE A 694 19.06 37.02 -20.94
C ILE A 694 18.91 36.92 -19.41
N TYR A 695 18.06 36.05 -18.99
CA TYR A 695 17.83 35.72 -17.55
C TYR A 695 17.46 34.25 -17.42
N MET A 696 18.38 33.41 -16.97
CA MET A 696 18.19 31.97 -16.96
C MET A 696 18.09 31.40 -15.54
N PRO A 697 17.31 30.33 -15.31
CA PRO A 697 17.26 29.64 -14.03
C PRO A 697 18.47 28.75 -13.74
N PHE A 698 19.42 28.69 -14.67
CA PHE A 698 20.67 27.94 -14.57
C PHE A 698 21.82 28.73 -15.17
N ALA A 699 23.04 28.35 -14.83
CA ALA A 699 24.22 28.97 -15.39
C ALA A 699 24.41 28.60 -16.86
N VAL A 700 24.64 29.59 -17.72
CA VAL A 700 24.85 29.35 -19.16
C VAL A 700 26.29 29.69 -19.55
N THR A 701 26.88 28.83 -20.37
CA THR A 701 28.28 28.93 -20.78
C THR A 701 28.39 29.41 -22.21
N SER A 702 29.30 30.37 -22.48
CA SER A 702 29.60 30.87 -23.82
C SER A 702 30.11 29.75 -24.70
N THR A 703 29.64 29.73 -25.96
CA THR A 703 30.02 28.80 -27.01
C THR A 703 30.69 29.53 -28.17
N GLN A 704 31.02 28.82 -29.25
CA GLN A 704 31.54 29.45 -30.46
C GLN A 704 30.51 30.40 -31.11
N ASP A 705 29.23 30.11 -30.96
CA ASP A 705 28.09 30.83 -31.59
C ASP A 705 27.43 31.83 -30.67
N ILE A 706 27.58 31.70 -29.34
CA ILE A 706 26.95 32.54 -28.34
C ILE A 706 27.97 33.00 -27.31
N GLN A 707 28.14 34.31 -27.21
CA GLN A 707 28.97 34.97 -26.20
C GLN A 707 28.05 35.62 -25.16
N PHE A 708 28.22 35.28 -23.88
CA PHE A 708 27.54 35.93 -22.77
C PHE A 708 28.39 37.03 -22.15
N TYR A 709 27.69 38.00 -21.55
CA TYR A 709 28.29 39.18 -20.94
C TYR A 709 27.63 39.49 -19.62
N ASP A 710 28.44 39.71 -18.61
CA ASP A 710 28.03 40.33 -17.34
C ASP A 710 27.97 41.85 -17.50
N ILE A 711 27.09 42.48 -16.72
CA ILE A 711 27.06 43.94 -16.59
C ILE A 711 28.20 44.36 -15.63
N ALA A 712 28.93 45.40 -15.98
CA ALA A 712 29.99 46.01 -15.17
C ALA A 712 29.45 47.32 -14.55
N PRO A 713 28.74 47.27 -13.40
CA PRO A 713 28.02 48.41 -12.85
C PRO A 713 28.93 49.62 -12.52
N GLU A 714 30.12 49.37 -12.03
CA GLU A 714 31.08 50.40 -11.67
C GLU A 714 31.69 51.15 -12.86
N GLN A 715 31.57 50.57 -14.06
CA GLN A 715 32.11 51.15 -15.32
C GLN A 715 31.01 51.72 -16.22
N THR A 716 29.76 51.56 -15.83
CA THR A 716 28.60 52.05 -16.55
C THR A 716 28.38 53.51 -16.24
N SER A 717 28.09 54.33 -17.28
CA SER A 717 27.70 55.74 -17.15
C SER A 717 26.27 55.95 -17.64
N ASN A 718 25.73 57.17 -17.49
CA ASN A 718 24.36 57.47 -17.90
C ASN A 718 24.09 57.34 -19.39
N THR A 719 25.11 57.18 -20.25
CA THR A 719 24.98 57.04 -21.71
C THR A 719 25.60 55.75 -22.23
N VAL A 720 26.25 54.99 -21.38
CA VAL A 720 27.04 53.82 -21.80
C VAL A 720 26.79 52.67 -20.80
N LEU A 721 26.23 51.60 -21.31
CA LEU A 721 26.15 50.30 -20.53
C LEU A 721 27.45 49.55 -20.81
N THR A 722 28.27 49.40 -19.77
CA THR A 722 29.51 48.63 -19.88
C THR A 722 29.24 47.16 -19.52
N ILE A 723 29.57 46.27 -20.45
CA ILE A 723 29.50 44.83 -20.29
C ILE A 723 30.84 44.15 -20.42
N THR A 724 31.06 43.04 -19.73
CA THR A 724 32.30 42.28 -19.76
C THR A 724 32.02 40.85 -20.26
N PRO A 725 32.76 40.36 -21.27
CA PRO A 725 32.65 38.98 -21.70
C PRO A 725 32.88 38.02 -20.56
N CYS A 726 31.97 37.08 -20.35
CA CYS A 726 32.11 36.03 -19.38
C CYS A 726 32.10 34.67 -20.05
N THR A 727 32.80 33.71 -19.47
CA THR A 727 32.76 32.31 -19.89
C THR A 727 31.43 31.70 -19.49
N THR A 728 30.94 32.06 -18.31
CA THR A 728 29.69 31.55 -17.74
C THR A 728 28.93 32.71 -17.12
N LEU A 729 27.66 32.90 -17.51
CA LEU A 729 26.70 33.75 -16.82
C LEU A 729 25.97 32.94 -15.75
N GLN A 730 25.98 33.43 -14.53
CA GLN A 730 25.41 32.71 -13.39
C GLN A 730 23.88 32.63 -13.45
N ALA A 731 23.33 31.58 -12.86
CA ALA A 731 21.89 31.42 -12.68
C ALA A 731 21.27 32.66 -11.98
N TYR A 732 20.06 33.02 -12.38
CA TYR A 732 19.28 34.14 -11.81
C TYR A 732 19.98 35.50 -11.86
N THR A 733 20.93 35.65 -12.78
CA THR A 733 21.64 36.91 -13.01
C THR A 733 21.19 37.49 -14.34
N PRO A 734 20.60 38.71 -14.38
CA PRO A 734 20.32 39.39 -15.65
C PRO A 734 21.60 39.76 -16.36
N GLY A 735 21.72 39.41 -17.63
CA GLY A 735 22.89 39.65 -18.43
C GLY A 735 22.56 39.92 -19.90
N MET A 736 23.59 39.96 -20.74
CA MET A 736 23.44 40.11 -22.18
C MET A 736 24.10 38.97 -22.95
N PHE A 737 23.65 38.79 -24.17
CA PHE A 737 24.29 37.85 -25.11
C PHE A 737 24.47 38.49 -26.51
N HIS A 738 25.42 37.93 -27.27
CA HIS A 738 25.57 38.14 -28.68
C HIS A 738 25.67 36.79 -29.40
N ILE A 739 24.93 36.65 -30.52
CA ILE A 739 24.98 35.44 -31.35
C ILE A 739 25.56 35.74 -32.74
N SER A 740 26.26 34.74 -33.26
CA SER A 740 26.80 34.82 -34.66
C SER A 740 25.80 34.28 -35.69
N GLY A 741 24.79 33.53 -35.29
CA GLY A 741 23.73 32.94 -36.13
C GLY A 741 22.37 33.60 -35.95
N ASN A 742 21.31 32.89 -36.34
CA ASN A 742 19.93 33.37 -36.25
C ASN A 742 19.11 32.72 -35.13
N THR A 743 19.70 31.75 -34.42
CA THR A 743 19.04 30.99 -33.35
C THR A 743 19.87 31.07 -32.09
N PHE A 744 19.24 31.45 -31.01
CA PHE A 744 19.79 31.26 -29.67
C PHE A 744 19.37 29.89 -29.16
N SER A 745 20.34 29.04 -28.77
CA SER A 745 20.09 27.74 -28.19
C SER A 745 21.12 27.42 -27.12
N VAL A 746 20.63 27.06 -25.92
CA VAL A 746 21.47 26.62 -24.79
C VAL A 746 20.90 25.33 -24.21
N GLU A 747 21.80 24.44 -23.90
CA GLU A 747 21.51 23.15 -23.25
C GLU A 747 22.50 22.93 -22.11
N ALA A 748 22.09 22.23 -21.07
CA ALA A 748 22.95 21.85 -19.95
C ALA A 748 22.47 20.55 -19.29
N GLU A 749 23.37 19.80 -18.69
CA GLU A 749 23.14 18.52 -18.02
C GLU A 749 23.35 18.66 -16.52
N ASP A 750 22.62 17.84 -15.72
CA ASP A 750 22.73 17.75 -14.26
C ASP A 750 22.65 19.11 -13.53
N VAL A 751 21.68 19.90 -13.90
CA VAL A 751 21.61 21.31 -13.52
C VAL A 751 20.78 21.48 -12.24
N PRO A 752 21.36 22.03 -11.15
CA PRO A 752 20.59 22.40 -9.96
C PRO A 752 19.72 23.62 -10.23
N ILE A 753 18.42 23.45 -10.11
CA ILE A 753 17.41 24.51 -10.22
C ILE A 753 16.93 24.84 -8.82
N SER A 754 17.16 26.07 -8.34
CA SER A 754 16.57 26.54 -7.09
C SER A 754 15.17 27.11 -7.32
N VAL A 755 14.42 27.39 -6.25
CA VAL A 755 13.12 28.07 -6.37
C VAL A 755 13.37 29.43 -7.04
N PRO A 756 12.86 29.65 -8.27
CA PRO A 756 13.19 30.84 -9.03
C PRO A 756 12.51 32.07 -8.43
N PRO A 757 13.28 33.16 -8.19
CA PRO A 757 12.66 34.45 -7.96
C PRO A 757 11.89 34.88 -9.22
N ILE A 758 10.68 35.41 -9.05
CA ILE A 758 9.85 35.88 -10.18
C ILE A 758 10.61 36.95 -10.98
N ARG A 759 11.37 37.78 -10.28
CA ARG A 759 12.19 38.84 -10.82
C ARG A 759 13.48 38.99 -10.03
N THR A 760 14.57 39.29 -10.75
CA THR A 760 15.83 39.72 -10.14
C THR A 760 16.27 41.00 -10.85
N SER A 761 16.60 42.02 -10.08
CA SER A 761 17.00 43.32 -10.61
C SER A 761 18.46 43.60 -10.26
N LEU A 762 19.21 44.07 -11.24
CA LEU A 762 20.53 44.59 -11.09
C LEU A 762 20.49 46.11 -11.27
N ASN A 763 20.80 46.85 -10.21
CA ASN A 763 20.80 48.31 -10.23
C ASN A 763 22.20 48.85 -10.50
N PHE A 764 22.32 49.83 -11.39
CA PHE A 764 23.58 50.50 -11.70
C PHE A 764 23.31 51.95 -12.14
N GLY A 765 23.79 52.93 -11.36
CA GLY A 765 23.44 54.32 -11.54
C GLY A 765 21.94 54.54 -11.46
N ASP A 766 21.36 55.23 -12.47
CA ASP A 766 19.94 55.48 -12.61
C ASP A 766 19.17 54.35 -13.35
N PHE A 767 19.84 53.24 -13.68
CA PHE A 767 19.29 52.16 -14.47
C PHE A 767 19.02 50.91 -13.63
N THR A 768 18.07 50.16 -14.08
CA THR A 768 17.73 48.86 -13.54
C THR A 768 17.56 47.83 -14.67
N LEU A 769 18.34 46.76 -14.66
CA LEU A 769 18.11 45.62 -15.54
C LEU A 769 17.35 44.54 -14.77
N THR A 770 16.14 44.25 -15.17
CA THR A 770 15.22 43.33 -14.48
C THR A 770 14.93 42.12 -15.35
N GLY A 771 15.34 40.96 -14.90
CA GLY A 771 15.05 39.65 -15.50
C GLY A 771 13.68 39.11 -15.05
N THR A 772 13.03 38.32 -15.89
CA THR A 772 11.75 37.68 -15.59
C THR A 772 11.60 36.29 -16.19
N PHE A 773 10.90 35.42 -15.48
CA PHE A 773 10.39 34.13 -15.96
C PHE A 773 8.88 34.18 -16.25
N ALA A 774 8.23 35.27 -15.91
CA ALA A 774 6.80 35.43 -16.14
C ALA A 774 6.49 35.68 -17.62
N LYS A 775 5.35 35.17 -18.08
CA LYS A 775 4.87 35.38 -19.42
C LYS A 775 4.54 36.88 -19.64
N LYS A 776 5.26 37.52 -20.57
CA LYS A 776 5.12 38.91 -20.95
C LYS A 776 4.98 39.90 -19.79
N THR A 777 6.08 40.39 -19.29
CA THR A 777 6.11 41.43 -18.27
C THR A 777 6.19 42.82 -18.92
N SER A 778 5.33 43.72 -18.50
CA SER A 778 5.30 45.11 -19.01
C SER A 778 5.93 46.08 -18.01
N TYR A 779 6.72 47.00 -18.48
CA TYR A 779 7.40 48.05 -17.71
C TYR A 779 6.99 49.43 -18.23
N SER A 780 6.62 50.32 -17.36
CA SER A 780 6.27 51.72 -17.73
C SER A 780 7.56 52.52 -17.90
N GLY A 781 7.88 52.87 -19.12
CA GLY A 781 9.12 53.53 -19.51
C GLY A 781 10.31 52.58 -19.44
N GLY A 782 11.01 52.38 -20.52
CA GLY A 782 12.16 51.47 -20.62
C GLY A 782 12.88 51.62 -21.93
N TYR A 783 13.85 50.76 -22.12
CA TYR A 783 14.70 50.79 -23.32
C TYR A 783 14.45 49.55 -24.19
N ILE A 784 14.34 49.77 -25.50
CA ILE A 784 14.24 48.73 -26.53
C ILE A 784 15.63 48.57 -27.13
N LEU A 785 16.16 47.34 -27.16
CA LEU A 785 17.43 47.05 -27.78
C LEU A 785 17.27 46.98 -29.32
N SER A 786 18.03 47.81 -30.00
CA SER A 786 18.12 47.87 -31.48
C SER A 786 19.58 47.81 -31.92
N GLY A 787 20.02 46.66 -32.37
CA GLY A 787 21.43 46.44 -32.61
C GLY A 787 22.22 46.41 -31.28
N ASP A 788 23.24 47.26 -31.17
CA ASP A 788 24.07 47.45 -29.94
C ASP A 788 23.70 48.72 -29.16
N VAL A 789 22.51 49.25 -29.36
CA VAL A 789 22.02 50.48 -28.71
C VAL A 789 20.66 50.22 -28.08
N PHE A 790 20.48 50.70 -26.86
CA PHE A 790 19.19 50.80 -26.19
C PHE A 790 18.55 52.15 -26.41
N GLN A 791 17.38 52.15 -27.03
CA GLN A 791 16.61 53.38 -27.31
C GLN A 791 15.45 53.49 -26.28
N TYR A 792 15.30 54.66 -25.71
CA TYR A 792 14.23 54.90 -24.74
C TYR A 792 12.86 54.91 -25.39
N SER A 793 11.89 54.25 -24.71
CA SER A 793 10.48 54.29 -25.07
C SER A 793 9.69 54.77 -23.89
N ALA A 794 8.90 55.84 -24.10
CA ALA A 794 7.95 56.31 -23.09
C ALA A 794 6.70 55.41 -22.99
N GLU A 795 6.48 54.58 -24.02
CA GLU A 795 5.44 53.55 -24.00
C GLU A 795 5.85 52.35 -23.17
N ASN A 796 4.88 51.50 -22.84
CA ASN A 796 5.18 50.26 -22.09
C ASN A 796 6.08 49.34 -22.91
N VAL A 797 7.26 49.03 -22.36
CA VAL A 797 8.18 48.01 -22.90
C VAL A 797 7.81 46.65 -22.36
N THR A 798 7.60 45.68 -23.24
CA THR A 798 7.30 44.29 -22.85
C THR A 798 8.52 43.42 -23.00
N THR A 799 8.74 42.54 -22.01
CA THR A 799 9.82 41.57 -22.01
C THR A 799 9.25 40.15 -21.98
N ASP A 800 9.76 39.31 -22.85
CA ASP A 800 9.42 37.87 -22.86
C ASP A 800 10.09 37.11 -21.71
N PRO A 801 9.61 35.94 -21.33
CA PRO A 801 10.27 35.09 -20.36
C PRO A 801 11.73 34.82 -20.73
N PHE A 802 12.57 34.63 -19.72
CA PHE A 802 14.03 34.39 -19.83
C PHE A 802 14.82 35.58 -20.42
N GLN A 803 14.24 36.75 -20.50
CA GLN A 803 14.87 37.99 -20.89
C GLN A 803 14.88 39.01 -19.75
N ALA A 804 15.61 40.12 -19.95
CA ALA A 804 15.64 41.20 -19.01
C ALA A 804 15.33 42.55 -19.68
N ALA A 805 14.56 43.40 -18.94
CA ALA A 805 14.23 44.76 -19.37
C ALA A 805 15.17 45.79 -18.73
N LEU A 806 15.72 46.70 -19.53
CA LEU A 806 16.43 47.86 -19.04
C LEU A 806 15.44 49.00 -18.82
N THR A 807 15.39 49.53 -17.60
CA THR A 807 14.50 50.64 -17.23
C THR A 807 15.28 51.75 -16.51
N THR A 808 14.68 52.96 -16.49
CA THR A 808 15.17 54.11 -15.69
C THR A 808 14.00 54.85 -15.08
N ALA A 809 14.23 55.45 -13.92
CA ALA A 809 13.22 56.25 -13.24
C ALA A 809 12.96 57.61 -13.96
N ASN A 810 13.95 58.14 -14.69
CA ASN A 810 13.93 59.50 -15.20
C ASN A 810 13.77 59.64 -16.72
N GLY A 811 13.76 58.50 -17.46
CA GLY A 811 13.59 58.53 -18.94
C GLY A 811 14.71 59.18 -19.75
N THR A 812 15.86 59.44 -19.17
CA THR A 812 17.04 59.99 -19.79
C THR A 812 18.27 59.15 -19.51
N PRO A 813 19.14 58.99 -20.50
CA PRO A 813 19.20 59.56 -21.86
C PRO A 813 18.24 58.87 -22.82
N GLU A 814 18.04 59.46 -24.02
CA GLU A 814 17.26 58.85 -25.09
C GLU A 814 17.91 57.60 -25.70
N GLU A 815 19.22 57.50 -25.58
CA GLU A 815 20.04 56.39 -26.12
C GLU A 815 21.17 55.97 -25.20
N ILE A 816 21.36 54.63 -25.02
CA ILE A 816 22.44 54.04 -24.27
C ILE A 816 23.21 53.10 -25.16
N THR A 817 24.51 53.37 -25.36
CA THR A 817 25.39 52.52 -26.16
C THR A 817 25.98 51.41 -25.33
N ILE A 818 26.01 50.21 -25.89
CA ILE A 818 26.70 49.03 -25.25
C ILE A 818 28.21 49.16 -25.47
N PHE A 819 28.95 49.03 -24.38
CA PHE A 819 30.38 49.07 -24.39
C PHE A 819 31.00 47.80 -23.77
N ILE A 820 31.88 47.12 -24.56
CA ILE A 820 32.52 45.89 -24.13
C ILE A 820 33.86 46.21 -23.46
N SER A 821 34.00 45.88 -22.16
CA SER A 821 35.27 45.98 -21.44
C SER A 821 35.95 44.60 -21.46
N ASN A 822 37.17 44.52 -21.99
CA ASN A 822 37.99 43.28 -21.95
C ASN A 822 38.74 43.18 -20.59
N ALA A 823 39.04 41.95 -20.20
CA ALA A 823 39.76 41.65 -18.92
C ALA A 823 41.12 42.34 -18.78
N ASP A 824 41.73 42.80 -19.89
CA ASP A 824 43.03 43.50 -19.92
C ASP A 824 42.89 45.01 -19.69
N GLY A 825 41.72 45.52 -19.31
CA GLY A 825 41.49 46.95 -19.13
C GLY A 825 41.51 47.78 -20.40
N ILE A 826 41.57 47.16 -21.61
CA ILE A 826 41.53 47.80 -22.90
C ILE A 826 40.07 47.90 -23.31
N LYS A 827 39.52 49.10 -23.25
CA LYS A 827 38.15 49.40 -23.67
C LYS A 827 38.04 49.29 -25.19
N GLY A 828 37.17 48.40 -25.67
CA GLY A 828 36.86 48.25 -27.13
C GLY A 828 35.35 48.48 -27.37
N LEU A 829 35.04 49.08 -28.48
CA LEU A 829 33.64 49.21 -28.99
C LEU A 829 33.14 47.83 -29.47
N SER A 830 31.81 47.66 -29.59
CA SER A 830 31.10 46.49 -30.12
C SER A 830 31.91 45.72 -31.16
N PRO A 831 31.82 44.36 -31.21
CA PRO A 831 32.50 43.52 -32.21
C PRO A 831 32.04 43.80 -33.65
N ASP A 832 31.01 44.58 -33.89
CA ASP A 832 30.57 44.93 -35.25
C ASP A 832 31.27 46.22 -35.78
N PRO A 833 32.28 46.04 -36.65
CA PRO A 833 33.00 47.18 -37.23
C PRO A 833 32.16 48.08 -38.16
N SER A 834 30.95 47.67 -38.52
CA SER A 834 30.09 48.41 -39.45
C SER A 834 29.42 49.65 -38.82
N LEU A 835 29.41 49.73 -37.49
CA LEU A 835 28.70 50.78 -36.75
C LEU A 835 29.62 51.99 -36.42
N LEU A 836 30.92 51.90 -36.66
CA LEU A 836 31.78 53.08 -36.55
C LEU A 836 31.61 54.00 -37.74
N ARG A 837 31.07 55.19 -37.48
CA ARG A 837 30.95 56.21 -38.53
C ARG A 837 32.33 56.49 -39.10
N ARG A 838 32.50 56.35 -40.39
CA ARG A 838 33.81 56.58 -41.09
C ARG A 838 34.30 58.01 -40.83
N GLY A 839 35.53 58.10 -40.30
CA GLY A 839 36.23 59.36 -40.04
C GLY A 839 36.20 59.86 -38.58
N GLU A 840 35.56 59.12 -37.66
CA GLU A 840 35.56 59.50 -36.27
C GLU A 840 36.79 58.92 -35.52
N ILE A 841 37.35 59.74 -34.60
CA ILE A 841 38.53 59.42 -33.82
C ILE A 841 38.13 59.36 -32.34
N TYR A 842 38.47 58.28 -31.67
CA TYR A 842 38.22 58.11 -30.23
C TYR A 842 39.52 57.86 -29.47
N ASN A 843 39.64 58.27 -28.21
CA ASN A 843 40.70 57.85 -27.32
C ASN A 843 40.37 56.46 -26.73
N LEU A 844 41.31 55.88 -25.98
CA LEU A 844 41.15 54.56 -25.35
C LEU A 844 40.02 54.50 -24.28
N SER A 845 39.52 55.63 -23.83
CA SER A 845 38.40 55.71 -22.91
C SER A 845 37.05 55.90 -23.62
N GLY A 846 37.01 55.75 -24.96
CA GLY A 846 35.79 55.86 -25.76
C GLY A 846 35.32 57.28 -26.02
N GLN A 847 36.06 58.30 -25.61
CA GLN A 847 35.73 59.70 -25.89
C GLN A 847 36.05 60.07 -27.33
N ARG A 848 35.09 60.69 -28.03
CA ARG A 848 35.29 61.17 -29.38
C ARG A 848 36.24 62.36 -29.38
N LEU A 849 37.23 62.29 -30.25
CA LEU A 849 38.23 63.32 -30.39
C LEU A 849 38.05 64.09 -31.68
N SER A 850 38.27 65.40 -31.68
CA SER A 850 38.24 66.20 -32.87
C SER A 850 39.49 66.03 -33.76
N LYS A 851 40.59 65.47 -33.19
CA LYS A 851 41.88 65.16 -33.88
C LYS A 851 42.62 64.08 -33.09
N PRO A 852 43.54 63.31 -33.70
CA PRO A 852 44.33 62.32 -33.01
C PRO A 852 45.18 63.01 -31.88
N GLN A 853 45.22 62.33 -30.72
CA GLN A 853 46.07 62.74 -29.59
C GLN A 853 47.32 61.83 -29.49
N LYS A 854 48.40 62.32 -28.90
CA LYS A 854 49.60 61.52 -28.65
C LYS A 854 49.24 60.27 -27.80
N GLY A 855 49.64 59.10 -28.29
CA GLY A 855 49.30 57.80 -27.69
C GLY A 855 48.44 56.98 -28.65
N VAL A 856 47.73 55.97 -28.11
CA VAL A 856 46.84 55.08 -28.88
C VAL A 856 45.47 55.72 -29.07
N ASN A 857 45.05 55.82 -30.32
CA ASN A 857 43.72 56.30 -30.72
C ASN A 857 42.97 55.21 -31.52
N LEU A 858 41.64 55.20 -31.53
CA LEU A 858 40.80 54.38 -32.35
C LEU A 858 40.32 55.21 -33.54
N ILE A 859 40.75 54.88 -34.75
CA ILE A 859 40.37 55.56 -35.99
C ILE A 859 39.82 54.54 -36.96
N ASN A 860 38.58 54.65 -37.36
CA ASN A 860 37.90 53.65 -38.22
C ASN A 860 38.04 52.22 -37.64
N GLY A 861 37.88 52.06 -36.34
CA GLY A 861 37.97 50.77 -35.68
C GLY A 861 39.37 50.17 -35.53
N LYS A 862 40.42 50.87 -35.97
CA LYS A 862 41.79 50.41 -35.85
C LYS A 862 42.55 51.19 -34.78
N LYS A 863 43.34 50.52 -33.95
CA LYS A 863 44.27 51.15 -32.99
C LYS A 863 45.41 51.76 -33.74
N ILE A 864 45.54 53.10 -33.68
CA ILE A 864 46.64 53.84 -34.31
C ILE A 864 47.42 54.54 -33.25
N PHE A 865 48.73 54.30 -33.15
CA PHE A 865 49.58 55.00 -32.19
C PHE A 865 50.12 56.30 -32.88
N VAL A 866 49.80 57.42 -32.25
CA VAL A 866 50.27 58.72 -32.65
C VAL A 866 51.45 59.11 -31.76
N LYS A 867 52.63 59.27 -32.33
CA LYS A 867 53.86 59.63 -31.65
C LYS A 867 53.90 61.05 -31.14
#